data_3f188f36073596d3fac1b68fd7c93060
#
_entry.id   3f188f36073596d3fac1b68fd7c93060
#
_cell.length_a   1.000
_cell.length_b   1.000
_cell.length_c   1.000
_cell.angle_alpha   90.00
_cell.angle_beta   90.00
_cell.angle_gamma   90.00
#
_symmetry.space_group_name_H-M   'P 1'
#
loop_
_entity.id
_entity.type
_entity.pdbx_description
1 polymer ?
#
loop_
_entity_poly.entity_id
_entity_poly.type
_entity_poly.pdbx_seq_one_letter_code
_entity_poly.pdbx_strand_id
1 'polypeptide(L)'
;MKNCYQKAFQVFFLLSITSSLSFGQAKWKPITQQTKPWSRWWWEGNAVNPKDLTYNMETYQKAGLGGLEITPIYGVKGQEANFIDFLSPKWVEMFKYTLNEGTRLGLGIDLANASGWPFGGRWVTPEDACKNVNFKTYQLKEGEKLLELITFQQSPLLRYVLPKKTEISALKYPISKNDNLQELAIDQIKYEKPLPLQTLMAYSDKGEVMNLTDKVSAMGQLNWEAPKGNWTLYAIFQGWHGKMVERAGPGGEGDVIDHFSEKAIQHYLKEFDKAFANTDVSSMRAFFNDSYEVDDARGQSDWTDDLFKEFQQRRGYDLRNYLPNLFSKENTDLNHRVLFDYRTTIGDLILEKYTGEWAKWAHGRGKIVRNQAHGSPANTLDLYGLVDIPEIEGTDLLRIKFASSASNVLGKKLTSSESATWENEHFLSTLSDVKKALDLFMVGGVNHIFYHGTNYSPKNEAFPGWLFYAAVHFTPQNPFWKDFATLNHYVARTQAFLQDSKPNNDVLLYFPITDRLTEPSPKGLLEHFDGVTPEFNGTDFKASAQKMIDRGYGFDFISDKQIANLKTQNQQIITGGVAYKTVLLAESEQVPLETLEKLVQLAKAGATIIVHHKLPTDVPGLGNLDERRAKFKALLAQLNFVKVNAQLNQAKIGEGSFLLGEDLDELMIYAKIYRETMTDKGLQFVRKTSAKGNYYFVNNKSEQAFEGLVKLEAEANSAALYNPMTEVLGMAKVKNNEVFLQLSVGESCIIETFKTVEKGKSYPYWKASKEAEELKGTWKISFIDGGPTLPKAIETQTLGSWTNAGNAYQDFSGTALYQLNFVKPKTNAQGYWLDLGKVAESASVTLNGKYLATLLGPTYKVFVPNTLLKNQNKLAIKVTNSMANRVIALEKEGTVWQKFYNINVSARLKQNLGKDGYFTTKGWSPRASGLLEKVSLTPVEVLK
;
A
#
# COMPACT_ATOMS: atom_id res chain seq x y z
N MET A 1 81.03 -11.13 1.52
CA MET A 1 81.99 -10.21 0.94
C MET A 1 81.26 -9.08 0.27
N LYS A 2 81.56 -7.86 0.70
CA LYS A 2 81.42 -6.55 0.00
C LYS A 2 80.01 -6.16 -0.51
N ASN A 3 79.33 -5.26 0.22
CA ASN A 3 79.38 -3.81 0.10
C ASN A 3 79.16 -3.25 -1.33
N CYS A 4 78.09 -2.57 -1.53
CA CYS A 4 78.14 -1.19 -2.07
C CYS A 4 76.84 -0.43 -1.74
N TYR A 5 77.08 0.67 -1.10
CA TYR A 5 76.12 1.77 -0.83
C TYR A 5 75.63 2.44 -2.13
N GLN A 6 74.36 2.81 -2.17
CA GLN A 6 74.02 3.96 -2.97
C GLN A 6 72.89 4.80 -2.29
N LYS A 7 73.16 6.07 -2.34
CA LYS A 7 72.58 7.19 -1.61
C LYS A 7 71.11 7.41 -1.97
N ALA A 8 70.35 7.65 -0.91
CA ALA A 8 69.05 8.25 -0.97
C ALA A 8 69.11 9.68 -1.55
N PHE A 9 68.28 9.98 -2.51
CA PHE A 9 67.82 11.31 -2.83
C PHE A 9 66.39 11.45 -2.41
N GLN A 10 66.12 12.12 -1.27
CA GLN A 10 64.85 12.56 -0.84
C GLN A 10 64.45 13.74 -1.66
N VAL A 11 63.49 13.56 -2.60
CA VAL A 11 62.74 14.65 -3.19
C VAL A 11 61.45 14.75 -2.36
N PHE A 12 61.39 15.73 -1.51
CA PHE A 12 60.17 16.15 -0.83
C PHE A 12 59.27 16.81 -1.89
N PHE A 13 58.29 16.04 -2.41
CA PHE A 13 57.18 16.62 -3.10
C PHE A 13 56.16 17.06 -2.04
N LEU A 14 56.17 18.36 -1.74
CA LEU A 14 55.04 19.01 -1.06
C LEU A 14 53.81 18.86 -1.97
N LEU A 15 53.03 17.82 -1.73
CA LEU A 15 51.65 17.81 -2.17
C LEU A 15 50.92 18.82 -1.27
N SER A 16 50.77 20.03 -1.77
CA SER A 16 49.73 20.95 -1.33
C SER A 16 48.41 20.32 -1.64
N ILE A 17 47.81 19.63 -0.62
CA ILE A 17 46.41 19.27 -0.62
C ILE A 17 45.67 20.62 -0.52
N THR A 18 45.44 21.24 -1.66
CA THR A 18 44.32 22.16 -1.81
C THR A 18 43.09 21.29 -1.69
N SER A 19 42.57 21.16 -0.46
CA SER A 19 41.18 20.83 -0.25
C SER A 19 40.37 21.91 -0.94
N SER A 20 40.13 21.74 -2.24
CA SER A 20 39.01 22.41 -2.91
C SER A 20 37.78 22.01 -2.12
N LEU A 21 37.37 22.90 -1.20
CA LEU A 21 36.02 22.92 -0.66
C LEU A 21 35.12 22.98 -1.91
N SER A 22 34.71 21.81 -2.41
CA SER A 22 33.67 21.66 -3.40
C SER A 22 32.41 22.16 -2.73
N PHE A 23 32.11 23.45 -2.88
CA PHE A 23 30.82 24.01 -2.52
C PHE A 23 29.77 23.16 -3.18
N GLY A 24 28.90 22.55 -2.40
CA GLY A 24 28.00 21.54 -2.87
C GLY A 24 26.91 22.12 -3.77
N GLN A 25 27.24 22.14 -5.07
CA GLN A 25 26.26 22.52 -6.07
C GLN A 25 25.06 21.55 -6.02
N ALA A 26 23.85 22.08 -6.05
CA ALA A 26 22.63 21.28 -6.13
C ALA A 26 22.72 20.27 -7.30
N LYS A 27 22.51 18.99 -7.04
CA LYS A 27 22.66 17.89 -8.02
C LYS A 27 21.55 16.87 -7.85
N TRP A 28 21.11 16.30 -8.96
CA TRP A 28 20.23 15.13 -8.96
C TRP A 28 20.90 13.96 -8.23
N LYS A 29 20.08 13.22 -7.47
CA LYS A 29 20.52 11.96 -6.87
C LYS A 29 20.63 10.88 -7.94
N PRO A 30 21.58 9.93 -7.80
CA PRO A 30 21.74 8.85 -8.76
C PRO A 30 20.49 7.94 -8.77
N ILE A 31 20.03 7.60 -9.96
CA ILE A 31 18.98 6.63 -10.15
C ILE A 31 19.59 5.22 -10.11
N THR A 32 19.07 4.38 -9.24
CA THR A 32 19.46 2.97 -9.08
C THR A 32 18.32 2.06 -9.50
N GLN A 33 18.55 0.77 -9.61
CA GLN A 33 17.50 -0.23 -9.81
C GLN A 33 16.39 -0.09 -8.74
N GLN A 34 16.76 0.07 -7.46
CA GLN A 34 15.82 0.19 -6.35
C GLN A 34 15.02 1.49 -6.38
N THR A 35 15.58 2.59 -6.88
CA THR A 35 14.87 3.88 -6.95
C THR A 35 13.94 3.99 -8.15
N LYS A 36 14.02 3.09 -9.13
CA LYS A 36 13.01 2.98 -10.18
C LYS A 36 11.74 2.36 -9.62
N PRO A 37 10.54 2.65 -10.19
CA PRO A 37 9.33 1.93 -9.80
C PRO A 37 9.43 0.47 -10.23
N TRP A 38 8.77 -0.39 -9.48
CA TRP A 38 8.61 -1.81 -9.77
C TRP A 38 7.15 -2.10 -10.14
N SER A 39 6.86 -3.35 -10.58
CA SER A 39 5.49 -3.76 -10.90
C SER A 39 5.23 -5.19 -10.46
N ARG A 40 4.00 -5.48 -10.00
CA ARG A 40 3.50 -6.85 -10.00
C ARG A 40 3.45 -7.34 -11.43
N TRP A 41 3.77 -8.63 -11.59
CA TRP A 41 3.80 -9.29 -12.89
C TRP A 41 2.99 -10.58 -12.84
N TRP A 42 1.79 -10.48 -13.35
CA TRP A 42 0.85 -11.59 -13.36
C TRP A 42 1.26 -12.66 -14.35
N TRP A 43 1.38 -13.90 -13.88
CA TRP A 43 1.62 -15.08 -14.70
C TRP A 43 0.32 -15.89 -14.79
N GLU A 44 -0.53 -15.56 -15.76
CA GLU A 44 -1.81 -16.21 -15.97
C GLU A 44 -1.61 -17.66 -16.44
N GLY A 45 -2.12 -18.60 -15.63
CA GLY A 45 -1.96 -20.04 -15.86
C GLY A 45 -0.52 -20.53 -15.80
N ASN A 46 0.42 -19.64 -15.39
CA ASN A 46 1.86 -19.87 -15.57
C ASN A 46 2.22 -20.26 -17.01
N ALA A 47 1.38 -19.90 -17.98
CA ALA A 47 1.54 -20.25 -19.40
C ALA A 47 2.65 -19.40 -20.07
N VAL A 48 3.84 -19.47 -19.50
CA VAL A 48 5.00 -18.66 -19.87
C VAL A 48 6.03 -19.50 -20.65
N ASN A 49 6.80 -18.83 -21.52
CA ASN A 49 7.91 -19.46 -22.23
C ASN A 49 9.12 -18.51 -22.32
N PRO A 50 10.34 -19.02 -22.53
CA PRO A 50 11.55 -18.22 -22.52
C PRO A 50 11.54 -17.03 -23.48
N LYS A 51 11.03 -17.24 -24.71
CA LYS A 51 11.02 -16.21 -25.76
C LYS A 51 10.16 -15.01 -25.36
N ASP A 52 8.95 -15.27 -24.87
CA ASP A 52 8.01 -14.21 -24.52
C ASP A 52 8.34 -13.61 -23.15
N LEU A 53 8.94 -14.37 -22.21
CA LEU A 53 9.51 -13.84 -20.98
C LEU A 53 10.59 -12.79 -21.29
N THR A 54 11.55 -13.12 -22.15
CA THR A 54 12.56 -12.15 -22.61
C THR A 54 11.94 -10.92 -23.22
N TYR A 55 10.99 -11.08 -24.15
CA TYR A 55 10.29 -9.97 -24.80
C TYR A 55 9.59 -9.04 -23.79
N ASN A 56 8.83 -9.60 -22.86
CA ASN A 56 8.13 -8.82 -21.83
C ASN A 56 9.13 -8.06 -20.95
N MET A 57 10.16 -8.74 -20.43
CA MET A 57 11.15 -8.14 -19.55
C MET A 57 11.96 -7.03 -20.23
N GLU A 58 12.37 -7.20 -21.48
CA GLU A 58 13.02 -6.14 -22.25
C GLU A 58 12.09 -4.93 -22.48
N THR A 59 10.80 -5.18 -22.70
CA THR A 59 9.80 -4.13 -22.87
C THR A 59 9.61 -3.34 -21.58
N TYR A 60 9.57 -4.02 -20.44
CA TYR A 60 9.43 -3.40 -19.13
C TYR A 60 10.67 -2.62 -18.71
N GLN A 61 11.85 -3.18 -18.97
CA GLN A 61 13.13 -2.49 -18.73
C GLN A 61 13.24 -1.19 -19.55
N LYS A 62 12.86 -1.21 -20.84
CA LYS A 62 12.82 -0.02 -21.70
C LYS A 62 11.80 1.01 -21.23
N ALA A 63 10.70 0.59 -20.61
CA ALA A 63 9.74 1.50 -20.00
C ALA A 63 10.25 2.12 -18.68
N GLY A 64 11.43 1.73 -18.19
CA GLY A 64 12.06 2.33 -17.00
C GLY A 64 11.73 1.66 -15.69
N LEU A 65 11.13 0.45 -15.67
CA LEU A 65 10.94 -0.33 -14.46
C LEU A 65 12.28 -0.80 -13.89
N GLY A 66 12.35 -0.90 -12.56
CA GLY A 66 13.52 -1.39 -11.82
C GLY A 66 13.44 -2.86 -11.46
N GLY A 67 12.25 -3.43 -11.43
CA GLY A 67 12.04 -4.83 -11.09
C GLY A 67 10.61 -5.27 -11.22
N LEU A 68 10.41 -6.57 -11.01
CA LEU A 68 9.14 -7.27 -11.19
C LEU A 68 8.89 -8.19 -9.99
N GLU A 69 7.63 -8.28 -9.56
CA GLU A 69 7.16 -9.27 -8.62
C GLU A 69 6.35 -10.32 -9.38
N ILE A 70 6.85 -11.54 -9.43
CA ILE A 70 6.14 -12.65 -10.08
C ILE A 70 4.99 -13.10 -9.19
N THR A 71 3.77 -13.04 -9.71
CA THR A 71 2.57 -13.51 -9.05
C THR A 71 1.83 -14.49 -9.97
N PRO A 72 1.92 -15.80 -9.69
CA PRO A 72 1.18 -16.83 -10.41
C PRO A 72 -0.32 -16.72 -10.13
N ILE A 73 -1.14 -16.71 -11.18
CA ILE A 73 -2.60 -16.60 -11.05
C ILE A 73 -3.34 -17.51 -12.05
N TYR A 74 -4.66 -17.48 -11.95
CA TYR A 74 -5.57 -18.23 -12.83
C TYR A 74 -5.20 -18.18 -14.31
N GLY A 75 -5.71 -19.15 -15.07
CA GLY A 75 -5.36 -19.34 -16.48
C GLY A 75 -6.20 -18.55 -17.46
N VAL A 76 -5.78 -18.64 -18.73
CA VAL A 76 -6.42 -18.06 -19.90
C VAL A 76 -7.04 -19.19 -20.72
N LYS A 77 -8.34 -19.10 -21.04
CA LYS A 77 -9.06 -20.08 -21.87
C LYS A 77 -8.46 -20.18 -23.26
N GLY A 78 -8.28 -21.41 -23.72
CA GLY A 78 -7.59 -21.73 -24.97
C GLY A 78 -6.06 -21.81 -24.85
N GLN A 79 -5.51 -21.66 -23.63
CA GLN A 79 -4.09 -21.80 -23.34
C GLN A 79 -3.78 -22.98 -22.41
N GLU A 80 -4.74 -23.85 -22.13
CA GLU A 80 -4.66 -24.96 -21.16
C GLU A 80 -3.49 -25.90 -21.43
N ALA A 81 -3.16 -26.13 -22.72
CA ALA A 81 -2.03 -26.94 -23.12
C ALA A 81 -0.66 -26.35 -22.73
N ASN A 82 -0.62 -25.05 -22.43
CA ASN A 82 0.58 -24.32 -22.02
C ASN A 82 0.64 -24.07 -20.52
N PHE A 83 -0.38 -24.47 -19.75
CA PHE A 83 -0.39 -24.29 -18.31
C PHE A 83 0.75 -25.05 -17.64
N ILE A 84 1.34 -24.42 -16.64
CA ILE A 84 2.42 -25.00 -15.86
C ILE A 84 1.99 -24.99 -14.39
N ASP A 85 1.97 -26.17 -13.77
CA ASP A 85 1.64 -26.28 -12.35
C ASP A 85 2.65 -25.53 -11.49
N PHE A 86 2.15 -24.74 -10.57
CA PHE A 86 2.93 -23.94 -9.61
C PHE A 86 3.89 -24.85 -8.83
N LEU A 87 5.13 -24.39 -8.67
CA LEU A 87 6.24 -25.09 -8.01
C LEU A 87 6.65 -26.43 -8.66
N SER A 88 6.06 -26.81 -9.81
CA SER A 88 6.54 -27.97 -10.55
C SER A 88 7.97 -27.75 -11.10
N PRO A 89 8.70 -28.83 -11.47
CA PRO A 89 10.05 -28.70 -12.06
C PRO A 89 10.06 -27.74 -13.28
N LYS A 90 9.01 -27.77 -14.10
CA LYS A 90 8.88 -26.88 -15.26
C LYS A 90 8.67 -25.42 -14.85
N TRP A 91 7.86 -25.19 -13.82
CA TRP A 91 7.68 -23.84 -13.26
C TRP A 91 8.99 -23.29 -12.71
N VAL A 92 9.74 -24.10 -11.97
CA VAL A 92 11.06 -23.73 -11.43
C VAL A 92 12.07 -23.43 -12.55
N GLU A 93 12.03 -24.18 -13.67
CA GLU A 93 12.84 -23.87 -14.85
C GLU A 93 12.52 -22.48 -15.42
N MET A 94 11.25 -22.13 -15.58
CA MET A 94 10.82 -20.80 -16.06
C MET A 94 11.19 -19.69 -15.07
N PHE A 95 11.02 -19.96 -13.77
CA PHE A 95 11.43 -19.03 -12.73
C PHE A 95 12.95 -18.76 -12.77
N LYS A 96 13.76 -19.80 -12.84
CA LYS A 96 15.21 -19.68 -12.98
C LYS A 96 15.60 -18.91 -14.24
N TYR A 97 14.94 -19.19 -15.37
CA TYR A 97 15.14 -18.42 -16.60
C TYR A 97 14.88 -16.93 -16.37
N THR A 98 13.78 -16.60 -15.70
CA THR A 98 13.42 -15.22 -15.38
C THR A 98 14.43 -14.53 -14.47
N LEU A 99 14.98 -15.23 -13.47
CA LEU A 99 16.06 -14.72 -12.62
C LEU A 99 17.31 -14.37 -13.43
N ASN A 100 17.69 -15.22 -14.38
CA ASN A 100 18.84 -14.99 -15.26
C ASN A 100 18.60 -13.77 -16.18
N GLU A 101 17.42 -13.66 -16.76
CA GLU A 101 17.04 -12.51 -17.58
C GLU A 101 16.95 -11.22 -16.73
N GLY A 102 16.45 -11.28 -15.50
CA GLY A 102 16.46 -10.18 -14.56
C GLY A 102 17.89 -9.66 -14.33
N THR A 103 18.81 -10.58 -14.07
CA THR A 103 20.25 -10.25 -13.92
C THR A 103 20.84 -9.63 -15.19
N ARG A 104 20.54 -10.19 -16.36
CA ARG A 104 21.01 -9.68 -17.68
C ARG A 104 20.51 -8.26 -17.94
N LEU A 105 19.25 -7.97 -17.58
CA LEU A 105 18.59 -6.70 -17.86
C LEU A 105 18.73 -5.66 -16.74
N GLY A 106 19.31 -6.04 -15.61
CA GLY A 106 19.39 -5.19 -14.43
C GLY A 106 18.02 -4.95 -13.75
N LEU A 107 17.09 -5.89 -13.91
CA LEU A 107 15.79 -5.91 -13.23
C LEU A 107 15.89 -6.75 -11.96
N GLY A 108 15.38 -6.23 -10.84
CA GLY A 108 15.20 -7.03 -9.63
C GLY A 108 13.98 -7.95 -9.76
N ILE A 109 14.03 -9.09 -9.07
CA ILE A 109 12.92 -10.04 -9.08
C ILE A 109 12.50 -10.32 -7.63
N ASP A 110 11.23 -10.13 -7.35
CA ASP A 110 10.53 -10.62 -6.15
C ASP A 110 9.58 -11.75 -6.56
N LEU A 111 9.16 -12.55 -5.58
CA LEU A 111 8.21 -13.64 -5.77
C LEU A 111 7.09 -13.55 -4.73
N ALA A 112 5.83 -13.53 -5.17
CA ALA A 112 4.71 -13.83 -4.30
C ALA A 112 4.87 -15.23 -3.70
N ASN A 113 4.84 -15.34 -2.37
CA ASN A 113 5.04 -16.63 -1.69
C ASN A 113 3.76 -17.49 -1.71
N ALA A 114 2.97 -17.32 -2.76
CA ALA A 114 1.72 -18.02 -3.02
C ALA A 114 1.45 -18.06 -4.53
N SER A 115 0.47 -18.86 -4.93
CA SER A 115 -0.18 -18.75 -6.23
C SER A 115 -1.55 -18.13 -5.99
N GLY A 116 -1.74 -16.86 -6.33
CA GLY A 116 -2.84 -16.05 -5.79
C GLY A 116 -2.58 -15.67 -4.33
N TRP A 117 -3.64 -15.49 -3.54
CA TRP A 117 -3.60 -15.12 -2.11
C TRP A 117 -4.88 -15.56 -1.36
N PRO A 118 -4.89 -15.63 0.00
CA PRO A 118 -3.75 -15.72 0.92
C PRO A 118 -2.95 -17.02 0.76
N PHE A 119 -1.95 -17.26 1.61
CA PHE A 119 -1.13 -18.48 1.56
C PHE A 119 -2.00 -19.74 1.68
N GLY A 120 -1.83 -20.64 0.72
CA GLY A 120 -2.60 -21.86 0.61
C GLY A 120 -2.20 -22.67 -0.62
N GLY A 121 -2.89 -23.77 -0.90
CA GLY A 121 -2.63 -24.57 -2.09
C GLY A 121 -2.98 -26.03 -1.95
N ARG A 122 -2.72 -26.82 -3.01
CA ARG A 122 -3.07 -28.25 -3.10
C ARG A 122 -2.45 -29.12 -2.00
N TRP A 123 -1.34 -28.67 -1.41
CA TRP A 123 -0.60 -29.39 -0.37
C TRP A 123 -1.07 -29.06 1.05
N VAL A 124 -2.00 -28.13 1.21
CA VAL A 124 -2.60 -27.83 2.50
C VAL A 124 -3.56 -28.95 2.86
N THR A 125 -3.26 -29.63 4.00
CA THR A 125 -4.13 -30.69 4.51
C THR A 125 -5.29 -30.10 5.32
N PRO A 126 -6.37 -30.85 5.58
CA PRO A 126 -7.45 -30.39 6.45
C PRO A 126 -6.98 -29.98 7.86
N GLU A 127 -5.90 -30.56 8.36
CA GLU A 127 -5.33 -30.24 9.67
C GLU A 127 -4.61 -28.88 9.66
N ASP A 128 -4.02 -28.50 8.53
CA ASP A 128 -3.30 -27.25 8.35
C ASP A 128 -4.19 -26.11 7.80
N ALA A 129 -5.44 -26.42 7.40
CA ALA A 129 -6.39 -25.47 6.86
C ALA A 129 -7.00 -24.57 7.92
N CYS A 130 -7.39 -23.35 7.52
CA CYS A 130 -8.03 -22.36 8.40
C CYS A 130 -9.33 -22.88 9.02
N LYS A 131 -9.57 -22.52 10.30
CA LYS A 131 -10.61 -23.08 11.16
C LYS A 131 -11.52 -21.99 11.72
N ASN A 132 -12.71 -22.43 12.18
CA ASN A 132 -13.63 -21.55 12.88
C ASN A 132 -14.23 -22.23 14.10
N VAL A 133 -14.65 -21.44 15.09
CA VAL A 133 -15.38 -21.95 16.26
C VAL A 133 -16.86 -22.09 15.97
N ASN A 134 -17.45 -23.18 16.49
CA ASN A 134 -18.88 -23.38 16.53
C ASN A 134 -19.26 -23.79 17.97
N PHE A 135 -20.44 -23.45 18.40
CA PHE A 135 -20.93 -23.86 19.73
C PHE A 135 -22.42 -24.17 19.79
N LYS A 136 -22.78 -25.00 20.75
CA LYS A 136 -24.17 -25.25 21.16
C LYS A 136 -24.32 -25.04 22.66
N THR A 137 -25.49 -24.61 23.07
CA THR A 137 -25.83 -24.47 24.50
C THR A 137 -26.97 -25.36 24.87
N TYR A 138 -26.95 -25.89 26.09
CA TYR A 138 -28.02 -26.71 26.66
C TYR A 138 -28.34 -26.17 28.04
N GLN A 139 -29.63 -26.29 28.44
CA GLN A 139 -30.13 -25.86 29.74
C GLN A 139 -30.56 -27.10 30.52
N LEU A 140 -30.11 -27.25 31.77
CA LEU A 140 -30.49 -28.34 32.64
C LEU A 140 -30.86 -27.81 34.04
N LYS A 141 -31.88 -28.40 34.66
CA LYS A 141 -32.25 -28.15 36.05
C LYS A 141 -31.67 -29.24 36.95
N GLU A 142 -31.67 -28.99 38.24
CA GLU A 142 -31.29 -29.97 39.27
C GLU A 142 -31.87 -31.36 38.98
N GLY A 143 -31.05 -32.40 39.01
CA GLY A 143 -31.41 -33.80 38.77
C GLY A 143 -31.63 -34.16 37.30
N GLU A 144 -31.59 -33.22 36.37
CA GLU A 144 -31.78 -33.51 34.94
C GLU A 144 -30.51 -34.09 34.29
N LYS A 145 -30.73 -34.99 33.34
CA LYS A 145 -29.70 -35.54 32.46
C LYS A 145 -29.96 -35.05 31.03
N LEU A 146 -28.89 -34.68 30.30
CA LEU A 146 -29.02 -34.35 28.89
C LEU A 146 -29.24 -35.62 28.07
N LEU A 147 -30.37 -35.68 27.38
CA LEU A 147 -30.72 -36.81 26.49
C LEU A 147 -30.25 -36.59 25.06
N GLU A 148 -30.10 -35.32 24.67
CA GLU A 148 -29.57 -34.95 23.34
C GLU A 148 -28.06 -35.27 23.28
N LEU A 149 -27.64 -35.80 22.12
CA LEU A 149 -26.22 -36.05 21.91
C LEU A 149 -25.48 -34.74 21.68
N ILE A 150 -24.30 -34.60 22.31
CA ILE A 150 -23.41 -33.46 22.13
C ILE A 150 -22.62 -33.64 20.83
N THR A 151 -23.25 -33.27 19.76
CA THR A 151 -22.72 -33.35 18.41
C THR A 151 -23.02 -32.07 17.65
N PHE A 152 -22.17 -31.75 16.70
CA PHE A 152 -22.37 -30.62 15.76
C PHE A 152 -22.08 -31.09 14.34
N GLN A 153 -23.02 -30.88 13.45
CA GLN A 153 -22.86 -31.18 12.05
C GLN A 153 -22.58 -29.87 11.29
N GLN A 154 -21.43 -29.79 10.65
CA GLN A 154 -21.09 -28.64 9.79
C GLN A 154 -22.00 -28.66 8.58
N SER A 155 -22.68 -27.54 8.33
CA SER A 155 -23.51 -27.37 7.14
C SER A 155 -22.65 -27.20 5.91
N PRO A 156 -23.03 -27.78 4.77
CA PRO A 156 -22.32 -27.61 3.52
C PRO A 156 -22.48 -26.17 3.01
N LEU A 157 -21.41 -25.68 2.38
CA LEU A 157 -21.37 -24.34 1.76
C LEU A 157 -20.51 -24.43 0.50
N LEU A 158 -20.95 -23.78 -0.57
CA LEU A 158 -20.18 -23.62 -1.79
C LEU A 158 -20.35 -22.22 -2.33
N ARG A 159 -19.24 -21.50 -2.49
CA ARG A 159 -19.16 -20.20 -3.13
C ARG A 159 -18.21 -20.26 -4.32
N TYR A 160 -18.53 -19.52 -5.35
CA TYR A 160 -17.68 -19.32 -6.51
C TYR A 160 -17.62 -17.86 -6.92
N VAL A 161 -16.57 -17.52 -7.61
CA VAL A 161 -16.36 -16.20 -8.17
C VAL A 161 -17.19 -15.97 -9.43
N LEU A 162 -17.53 -17.04 -10.14
CA LEU A 162 -18.32 -17.01 -11.38
C LEU A 162 -19.64 -17.78 -11.23
N PRO A 163 -20.67 -17.44 -12.01
CA PRO A 163 -21.95 -18.16 -12.01
C PRO A 163 -21.77 -19.56 -12.61
N LYS A 164 -21.15 -20.46 -11.88
CA LYS A 164 -20.97 -21.84 -12.29
C LYS A 164 -21.92 -22.77 -11.55
N LYS A 165 -22.47 -23.77 -12.24
CA LYS A 165 -23.41 -24.72 -11.69
C LYS A 165 -22.67 -26.01 -11.32
N THR A 166 -22.13 -26.06 -10.11
CA THR A 166 -21.53 -27.27 -9.54
C THR A 166 -22.17 -27.52 -8.17
N GLU A 167 -22.51 -28.77 -7.90
CA GLU A 167 -23.02 -29.20 -6.60
C GLU A 167 -21.89 -29.83 -5.79
N ILE A 168 -21.94 -29.69 -4.44
CA ILE A 168 -20.92 -30.25 -3.55
C ILE A 168 -20.76 -31.76 -3.75
N SER A 169 -21.88 -32.46 -4.03
CA SER A 169 -21.91 -33.90 -4.28
C SER A 169 -21.09 -34.34 -5.50
N ALA A 170 -20.79 -33.43 -6.42
CA ALA A 170 -19.93 -33.67 -7.57
C ALA A 170 -18.44 -33.43 -7.30
N LEU A 171 -18.09 -32.93 -6.10
CA LEU A 171 -16.73 -32.58 -5.71
C LEU A 171 -16.10 -33.68 -4.85
N LYS A 172 -14.80 -33.89 -5.08
CA LYS A 172 -13.98 -34.78 -4.24
C LYS A 172 -13.50 -34.06 -2.98
N TYR A 173 -13.42 -34.81 -1.86
CA TYR A 173 -12.81 -34.34 -0.61
C TYR A 173 -11.42 -34.96 -0.41
N PRO A 174 -10.39 -34.22 0.01
CA PRO A 174 -10.33 -32.77 0.08
C PRO A 174 -10.43 -32.11 -1.30
N ILE A 175 -10.74 -30.83 -1.34
CA ILE A 175 -10.96 -30.09 -2.59
C ILE A 175 -9.80 -30.19 -3.57
N SER A 176 -8.56 -30.28 -3.07
CA SER A 176 -7.34 -30.45 -3.86
C SER A 176 -7.27 -31.73 -4.72
N LYS A 177 -8.17 -32.69 -4.51
CA LYS A 177 -8.29 -33.90 -5.35
C LYS A 177 -9.04 -33.69 -6.65
N ASN A 178 -9.62 -32.50 -6.88
CA ASN A 178 -10.31 -32.15 -8.11
C ASN A 178 -9.33 -31.59 -9.14
N ASP A 179 -9.40 -32.08 -10.37
CA ASP A 179 -8.45 -31.70 -11.43
C ASP A 179 -8.85 -30.43 -12.19
N ASN A 180 -10.14 -30.04 -12.13
CA ASN A 180 -10.73 -28.93 -12.90
C ASN A 180 -10.93 -27.66 -12.06
N LEU A 181 -10.08 -27.40 -11.06
CA LEU A 181 -10.24 -26.28 -10.12
C LEU A 181 -10.18 -24.91 -10.80
N GLN A 182 -9.43 -24.75 -11.90
CA GLN A 182 -9.46 -23.52 -12.69
C GLN A 182 -10.86 -23.21 -13.22
N GLU A 183 -11.57 -24.22 -13.72
CA GLU A 183 -12.93 -24.05 -14.22
C GLU A 183 -13.94 -23.83 -13.10
N LEU A 184 -13.75 -24.47 -11.94
CA LEU A 184 -14.68 -24.40 -10.83
C LEU A 184 -14.67 -23.02 -10.17
N ALA A 185 -13.54 -22.31 -10.17
CA ALA A 185 -13.35 -20.97 -9.60
C ALA A 185 -14.00 -20.82 -8.21
N ILE A 186 -13.79 -21.84 -7.37
CA ILE A 186 -14.33 -21.90 -6.00
C ILE A 186 -13.50 -21.00 -5.11
N ASP A 187 -14.14 -20.17 -4.29
CA ASP A 187 -13.50 -19.29 -3.31
C ASP A 187 -13.75 -19.75 -1.85
N GLN A 188 -14.80 -20.58 -1.62
CA GLN A 188 -15.04 -21.20 -0.33
C GLN A 188 -15.83 -22.48 -0.48
N ILE A 189 -15.41 -23.54 0.26
CA ILE A 189 -16.12 -24.80 0.32
C ILE A 189 -16.12 -25.36 1.74
N LYS A 190 -17.31 -25.69 2.27
CA LYS A 190 -17.48 -26.48 3.49
C LYS A 190 -18.22 -27.77 3.12
N TYR A 191 -17.61 -28.89 3.45
CA TYR A 191 -18.26 -30.19 3.31
C TYR A 191 -19.10 -30.50 4.53
N GLU A 192 -20.19 -31.22 4.34
CA GLU A 192 -20.97 -31.76 5.44
C GLU A 192 -20.12 -32.78 6.21
N LYS A 193 -19.91 -32.55 7.50
CA LYS A 193 -19.18 -33.47 8.36
C LYS A 193 -19.45 -33.20 9.86
N PRO A 194 -19.35 -34.25 10.71
CA PRO A 194 -19.36 -34.05 12.17
C PRO A 194 -18.11 -33.28 12.60
N LEU A 195 -18.32 -32.30 13.51
CA LEU A 195 -17.23 -31.53 14.06
C LEU A 195 -16.72 -32.12 15.37
N PRO A 196 -15.37 -32.12 15.60
CA PRO A 196 -14.79 -32.58 16.84
C PRO A 196 -15.12 -31.62 18.01
N LEU A 197 -15.58 -32.20 19.12
CA LEU A 197 -15.77 -31.47 20.37
C LEU A 197 -14.40 -31.07 20.94
N GLN A 198 -14.26 -29.80 21.28
CA GLN A 198 -13.04 -29.23 21.88
C GLN A 198 -13.18 -29.14 23.40
N THR A 199 -14.33 -28.75 23.88
CA THR A 199 -14.64 -28.72 25.32
C THR A 199 -16.15 -28.71 25.56
N LEU A 200 -16.58 -29.29 26.70
CA LEU A 200 -17.90 -29.11 27.26
C LEU A 200 -17.79 -28.53 28.65
N MET A 201 -18.31 -27.32 28.84
CA MET A 201 -18.29 -26.62 30.12
C MET A 201 -19.72 -26.43 30.63
N ALA A 202 -19.90 -26.58 31.94
CA ALA A 202 -21.16 -26.33 32.61
C ALA A 202 -21.01 -25.15 33.60
N TYR A 203 -21.96 -24.23 33.57
CA TYR A 203 -22.00 -23.04 34.43
C TYR A 203 -23.32 -23.01 35.18
N SER A 204 -23.24 -22.93 36.51
CA SER A 204 -24.44 -22.80 37.35
C SER A 204 -24.88 -21.33 37.47
N ASP A 205 -26.15 -21.15 37.81
CA ASP A 205 -26.71 -19.84 38.19
C ASP A 205 -26.14 -19.29 39.51
N LYS A 206 -25.32 -20.09 40.22
CA LYS A 206 -24.58 -19.71 41.44
C LYS A 206 -23.11 -19.42 41.22
N GLY A 207 -22.65 -19.44 39.97
CA GLY A 207 -21.26 -19.16 39.58
C GLY A 207 -20.31 -20.36 39.66
N GLU A 208 -20.79 -21.56 39.86
CA GLU A 208 -19.95 -22.77 39.74
C GLU A 208 -19.65 -23.09 38.30
N VAL A 209 -18.41 -23.51 38.00
CA VAL A 209 -17.95 -23.87 36.66
C VAL A 209 -17.36 -25.30 36.70
N MET A 210 -17.79 -26.15 35.79
CA MET A 210 -17.31 -27.52 35.68
C MET A 210 -16.90 -27.85 34.23
N ASN A 211 -15.76 -28.48 34.07
CA ASN A 211 -15.35 -29.09 32.81
C ASN A 211 -15.92 -30.50 32.73
N LEU A 212 -16.80 -30.74 31.77
CA LEU A 212 -17.45 -32.02 31.54
C LEU A 212 -16.95 -32.76 30.30
N THR A 213 -15.88 -32.30 29.67
CA THR A 213 -15.39 -32.86 28.41
C THR A 213 -15.16 -34.36 28.50
N ASP A 214 -14.51 -34.82 29.58
CA ASP A 214 -14.23 -36.23 29.81
C ASP A 214 -15.47 -37.07 30.18
N LYS A 215 -16.62 -36.43 30.38
CA LYS A 215 -17.91 -37.10 30.62
C LYS A 215 -18.70 -37.37 29.35
N VAL A 216 -18.22 -36.87 28.21
CA VAL A 216 -18.84 -37.06 26.89
C VAL A 216 -18.23 -38.31 26.24
N SER A 217 -19.06 -39.26 25.89
CA SER A 217 -18.63 -40.45 25.17
C SER A 217 -18.24 -40.13 23.72
N ALA A 218 -17.54 -41.04 23.05
CA ALA A 218 -17.22 -40.89 21.63
C ALA A 218 -18.46 -40.74 20.72
N MET A 219 -19.63 -41.17 21.17
CA MET A 219 -20.90 -41.01 20.44
C MET A 219 -21.65 -39.71 20.83
N GLY A 220 -21.05 -38.84 21.67
CA GLY A 220 -21.64 -37.59 22.11
C GLY A 220 -22.60 -37.71 23.29
N GLN A 221 -22.72 -38.87 23.94
CA GLN A 221 -23.56 -39.02 25.10
C GLN A 221 -22.91 -38.46 26.36
N LEU A 222 -23.57 -37.56 27.07
CA LEU A 222 -23.09 -36.99 28.33
C LEU A 222 -23.45 -37.90 29.53
N ASN A 223 -22.45 -38.38 30.24
CA ASN A 223 -22.63 -39.11 31.48
C ASN A 223 -22.50 -38.17 32.69
N TRP A 224 -23.53 -37.38 32.92
CA TRP A 224 -23.58 -36.42 33.99
C TRP A 224 -25.03 -36.06 34.32
N GLU A 225 -25.32 -35.85 35.59
CA GLU A 225 -26.56 -35.35 36.13
C GLU A 225 -26.32 -33.99 36.76
N ALA A 226 -27.20 -33.03 36.45
CA ALA A 226 -27.02 -31.65 36.89
C ALA A 226 -27.17 -31.56 38.44
N PRO A 227 -26.13 -31.03 39.14
CA PRO A 227 -26.23 -30.77 40.59
C PRO A 227 -27.31 -29.72 40.90
N LYS A 228 -27.43 -29.38 42.18
CA LYS A 228 -28.39 -28.38 42.66
C LYS A 228 -28.25 -27.03 41.94
N GLY A 229 -29.36 -26.51 41.39
CA GLY A 229 -29.40 -25.23 40.67
C GLY A 229 -29.75 -25.38 39.20
N ASN A 230 -29.67 -24.28 38.45
CA ASN A 230 -29.84 -24.28 37.00
C ASN A 230 -28.47 -24.22 36.32
N TRP A 231 -28.27 -25.01 35.29
CA TRP A 231 -27.01 -25.16 34.60
C TRP A 231 -27.13 -24.83 33.11
N THR A 232 -26.19 -24.03 32.59
CA THR A 232 -26.03 -23.81 31.17
C THR A 232 -24.75 -24.50 30.72
N LEU A 233 -24.88 -25.40 29.76
CA LEU A 233 -23.73 -26.09 29.15
C LEU A 233 -23.35 -25.40 27.88
N TYR A 234 -22.05 -25.23 27.67
CA TYR A 234 -21.45 -24.75 26.41
C TYR A 234 -20.57 -25.84 25.81
N ALA A 235 -20.96 -26.36 24.66
CA ALA A 235 -20.19 -27.34 23.89
C ALA A 235 -19.51 -26.58 22.73
N ILE A 236 -18.17 -26.60 22.70
CA ILE A 236 -17.37 -25.95 21.70
C ILE A 236 -16.85 -26.97 20.69
N PHE A 237 -17.05 -26.69 19.43
CA PHE A 237 -16.64 -27.54 18.31
C PHE A 237 -15.72 -26.77 17.35
N GLN A 238 -14.70 -27.47 16.86
CA GLN A 238 -13.82 -26.95 15.82
C GLN A 238 -14.42 -27.25 14.45
N GLY A 239 -14.66 -26.19 13.67
CA GLY A 239 -15.06 -26.27 12.28
C GLY A 239 -13.93 -25.94 11.32
N TRP A 240 -14.19 -26.14 10.03
CA TRP A 240 -13.30 -25.71 8.96
C TRP A 240 -13.94 -24.50 8.27
N HIS A 241 -13.14 -23.44 8.13
CA HIS A 241 -13.61 -22.21 7.49
C HIS A 241 -13.84 -22.42 5.99
N GLY A 242 -13.00 -23.24 5.36
CA GLY A 242 -13.14 -23.63 3.96
C GLY A 242 -12.79 -22.55 2.94
N LYS A 243 -12.13 -21.47 3.37
CA LYS A 243 -11.58 -20.46 2.44
C LYS A 243 -10.57 -21.13 1.53
N MET A 244 -10.71 -20.87 0.25
CA MET A 244 -9.74 -21.28 -0.76
C MET A 244 -8.87 -20.11 -1.19
N VAL A 245 -7.69 -20.43 -1.72
CA VAL A 245 -6.80 -19.44 -2.32
C VAL A 245 -7.54 -18.71 -3.43
N GLU A 246 -7.56 -17.39 -3.36
CA GLU A 246 -8.13 -16.55 -4.40
C GLU A 246 -7.20 -16.44 -5.59
N ARG A 247 -7.75 -16.41 -6.78
CA ARG A 247 -6.99 -16.17 -8.02
C ARG A 247 -5.87 -17.18 -8.29
N ALA A 248 -5.87 -18.34 -7.63
CA ALA A 248 -4.81 -19.33 -7.77
C ALA A 248 -4.59 -19.76 -9.22
N GLY A 249 -3.34 -19.89 -9.61
CA GLY A 249 -2.92 -20.51 -10.87
C GLY A 249 -2.94 -22.04 -10.79
N PRO A 250 -2.78 -22.73 -11.92
CA PRO A 250 -2.72 -24.18 -11.97
C PRO A 250 -1.68 -24.74 -10.98
N GLY A 251 -2.06 -25.74 -10.22
CA GLY A 251 -1.22 -26.36 -9.20
C GLY A 251 -1.17 -25.64 -7.84
N GLY A 252 -1.73 -24.42 -7.76
CA GLY A 252 -1.75 -23.63 -6.53
C GLY A 252 -3.12 -23.54 -5.86
N GLU A 253 -4.16 -24.16 -6.47
CA GLU A 253 -5.52 -24.13 -5.93
C GLU A 253 -5.66 -25.06 -4.73
N GLY A 254 -6.37 -24.62 -3.70
CA GLY A 254 -6.62 -25.42 -2.50
C GLY A 254 -7.02 -24.57 -1.30
N ASP A 255 -7.03 -25.19 -0.15
CA ASP A 255 -7.38 -24.54 1.11
C ASP A 255 -6.33 -23.50 1.52
N VAL A 256 -6.78 -22.42 2.16
CA VAL A 256 -5.93 -21.45 2.84
C VAL A 256 -5.47 -22.03 4.16
N ILE A 257 -4.21 -21.76 4.55
CA ILE A 257 -3.61 -22.25 5.77
C ILE A 257 -4.22 -21.62 7.03
N ASP A 258 -4.08 -22.28 8.16
CA ASP A 258 -4.34 -21.72 9.49
C ASP A 258 -3.24 -20.69 9.83
N HIS A 259 -3.56 -19.40 9.75
CA HIS A 259 -2.64 -18.30 10.03
C HIS A 259 -2.29 -18.15 11.52
N PHE A 260 -2.90 -18.94 12.39
CA PHE A 260 -2.61 -18.94 13.83
C PHE A 260 -1.76 -20.14 14.26
N SER A 261 -1.39 -21.00 13.30
CA SER A 261 -0.63 -22.24 13.54
C SER A 261 0.79 -22.18 12.97
N GLU A 262 1.79 -22.22 13.85
CA GLU A 262 3.21 -22.33 13.45
C GLU A 262 3.46 -23.58 12.60
N LYS A 263 2.79 -24.68 12.92
CA LYS A 263 2.91 -25.94 12.19
C LYS A 263 2.39 -25.79 10.74
N ALA A 264 1.25 -25.13 10.56
CA ALA A 264 0.65 -24.96 9.24
C ALA A 264 1.56 -24.13 8.31
N ILE A 265 2.09 -22.98 8.78
CA ILE A 265 3.03 -22.20 7.98
C ILE A 265 4.33 -22.94 7.69
N GLN A 266 4.88 -23.69 8.66
CA GLN A 266 6.10 -24.47 8.44
C GLN A 266 5.88 -25.59 7.41
N HIS A 267 4.74 -26.28 7.43
CA HIS A 267 4.39 -27.27 6.40
C HIS A 267 4.24 -26.61 5.02
N TYR A 268 3.57 -25.47 4.98
CA TYR A 268 3.39 -24.70 3.75
C TYR A 268 4.74 -24.33 3.11
N LEU A 269 5.64 -23.76 3.89
CA LEU A 269 6.94 -23.28 3.41
C LEU A 269 7.90 -24.40 2.98
N LYS A 270 7.71 -25.63 3.49
CA LYS A 270 8.49 -26.81 3.05
C LYS A 270 8.31 -27.12 1.57
N GLU A 271 7.19 -26.78 0.95
CA GLU A 271 6.99 -27.01 -0.49
C GLU A 271 7.89 -26.09 -1.33
N PHE A 272 8.11 -24.86 -0.89
CA PHE A 272 9.09 -23.97 -1.50
C PHE A 272 10.52 -24.48 -1.30
N ASP A 273 10.84 -25.02 -0.12
CA ASP A 273 12.14 -25.63 0.13
C ASP A 273 12.41 -26.81 -0.81
N LYS A 274 11.42 -27.67 -1.03
CA LYS A 274 11.51 -28.79 -1.97
C LYS A 274 11.69 -28.30 -3.41
N ALA A 275 10.88 -27.33 -3.83
CA ALA A 275 10.91 -26.80 -5.19
C ALA A 275 12.26 -26.15 -5.52
N PHE A 276 12.85 -25.43 -4.58
CA PHE A 276 14.11 -24.70 -4.79
C PHE A 276 15.35 -25.45 -4.35
N ALA A 277 15.25 -26.68 -3.83
CA ALA A 277 16.36 -27.43 -3.25
C ALA A 277 17.62 -27.53 -4.15
N ASN A 278 17.42 -27.62 -5.47
CA ASN A 278 18.48 -27.75 -6.47
C ASN A 278 18.55 -26.53 -7.42
N THR A 279 17.98 -25.39 -7.04
CA THR A 279 17.89 -24.21 -7.89
C THR A 279 18.53 -23.01 -7.21
N ASP A 280 19.49 -22.39 -7.87
CA ASP A 280 20.04 -21.12 -7.40
C ASP A 280 19.00 -20.01 -7.58
N VAL A 281 18.49 -19.50 -6.47
CA VAL A 281 17.58 -18.36 -6.37
C VAL A 281 18.25 -17.15 -5.72
N SER A 282 19.58 -17.10 -5.67
CA SER A 282 20.34 -16.04 -4.96
C SER A 282 20.03 -14.65 -5.50
N SER A 283 19.76 -14.49 -6.79
CA SER A 283 19.42 -13.23 -7.44
C SER A 283 17.97 -12.76 -7.19
N MET A 284 17.09 -13.60 -6.63
CA MET A 284 15.79 -13.15 -6.13
C MET A 284 16.01 -12.29 -4.88
N ARG A 285 15.31 -11.12 -4.80
CA ARG A 285 15.47 -10.18 -3.70
C ARG A 285 14.58 -10.52 -2.50
N ALA A 286 13.28 -10.67 -2.73
CA ALA A 286 12.28 -10.76 -1.67
C ALA A 286 11.20 -11.79 -1.97
N PHE A 287 10.63 -12.33 -0.88
CA PHE A 287 9.31 -12.91 -0.91
C PHE A 287 8.25 -11.86 -0.59
N PHE A 288 7.08 -12.00 -1.19
CA PHE A 288 5.94 -11.13 -0.99
C PHE A 288 4.73 -11.90 -0.44
N ASN A 289 4.02 -11.28 0.51
CA ASN A 289 2.71 -11.70 0.99
C ASN A 289 1.71 -10.56 0.76
N ASP A 290 0.60 -10.91 0.13
CA ASP A 290 -0.53 -10.02 -0.16
C ASP A 290 -1.38 -9.76 1.09
N SER A 291 -2.48 -9.02 0.95
CA SER A 291 -3.43 -8.70 2.01
C SER A 291 -4.05 -9.95 2.65
N TYR A 292 -4.48 -9.80 3.91
CA TYR A 292 -5.22 -10.84 4.63
C TYR A 292 -6.67 -10.84 4.18
N GLU A 293 -7.03 -11.73 3.25
CA GLU A 293 -8.37 -11.86 2.70
C GLU A 293 -9.05 -13.18 3.09
N VAL A 294 -8.68 -13.74 4.24
CA VAL A 294 -9.27 -15.00 4.72
C VAL A 294 -10.76 -14.84 5.01
N ASP A 295 -11.12 -13.72 5.62
CA ASP A 295 -12.48 -13.46 6.10
C ASP A 295 -13.34 -12.65 5.10
N ASP A 296 -12.90 -12.51 3.88
CA ASP A 296 -13.72 -12.06 2.74
C ASP A 296 -14.75 -13.14 2.33
N ALA A 297 -14.61 -14.33 2.87
CA ALA A 297 -15.54 -15.45 2.78
C ALA A 297 -16.71 -15.33 3.78
N ARG A 298 -17.57 -16.34 3.87
CA ARG A 298 -18.65 -16.39 4.85
C ARG A 298 -18.14 -16.89 6.21
N GLY A 299 -18.33 -16.10 7.22
CA GLY A 299 -17.83 -16.34 8.59
C GLY A 299 -16.39 -15.90 8.73
N GLN A 300 -15.83 -16.13 9.91
CA GLN A 300 -14.45 -15.75 10.23
C GLN A 300 -13.60 -16.99 10.47
N SER A 301 -12.33 -16.92 10.15
CA SER A 301 -11.31 -17.85 10.61
C SER A 301 -10.88 -17.40 12.00
N ASP A 302 -11.56 -17.89 13.01
CA ASP A 302 -11.46 -17.40 14.38
C ASP A 302 -11.02 -18.48 15.38
N TRP A 303 -10.44 -19.59 14.90
CA TRP A 303 -10.03 -20.73 15.71
C TRP A 303 -8.74 -21.37 15.22
N THR A 304 -8.02 -21.99 16.15
CA THR A 304 -6.88 -22.89 15.89
C THR A 304 -6.83 -24.00 16.96
N ASP A 305 -6.14 -25.10 16.65
CA ASP A 305 -6.11 -26.32 17.51
C ASP A 305 -5.64 -26.02 18.94
N ASP A 306 -4.59 -25.22 19.12
CA ASP A 306 -3.96 -24.94 20.43
C ASP A 306 -4.54 -23.70 21.13
N LEU A 307 -5.68 -23.14 20.69
CA LEU A 307 -6.19 -21.84 21.14
C LEU A 307 -6.33 -21.73 22.66
N PHE A 308 -6.94 -22.70 23.33
CA PHE A 308 -7.11 -22.65 24.81
C PHE A 308 -5.78 -22.61 25.54
N LYS A 309 -4.78 -23.37 25.08
CA LYS A 309 -3.45 -23.41 25.64
C LYS A 309 -2.71 -22.10 25.44
N GLU A 310 -2.71 -21.58 24.21
CA GLU A 310 -2.08 -20.29 23.85
C GLU A 310 -2.73 -19.13 24.60
N PHE A 311 -4.05 -19.13 24.73
CA PHE A 311 -4.80 -18.13 25.49
C PHE A 311 -4.38 -18.16 26.97
N GLN A 312 -4.40 -19.32 27.61
CA GLN A 312 -4.06 -19.44 29.03
C GLN A 312 -2.62 -18.99 29.31
N GLN A 313 -1.68 -19.37 28.44
CA GLN A 313 -0.27 -18.97 28.59
C GLN A 313 -0.07 -17.47 28.48
N ARG A 314 -0.83 -16.80 27.59
CA ARG A 314 -0.68 -15.38 27.29
C ARG A 314 -1.49 -14.49 28.22
N ARG A 315 -2.69 -14.91 28.63
CA ARG A 315 -3.64 -14.10 29.42
C ARG A 315 -3.66 -14.45 30.89
N GLY A 316 -3.05 -15.56 31.29
CA GLY A 316 -2.91 -15.97 32.69
C GLY A 316 -4.16 -16.59 33.30
N TYR A 317 -5.20 -16.91 32.53
CA TYR A 317 -6.41 -17.59 32.97
C TYR A 317 -6.98 -18.48 31.87
N ASP A 318 -7.84 -19.42 32.26
CA ASP A 318 -8.46 -20.38 31.35
C ASP A 318 -9.72 -19.78 30.70
N LEU A 319 -9.70 -19.59 29.40
CA LEU A 319 -10.83 -19.07 28.61
C LEU A 319 -12.10 -19.92 28.79
N ARG A 320 -11.93 -21.22 29.03
CA ARG A 320 -13.07 -22.13 29.24
C ARG A 320 -13.95 -21.73 30.42
N ASN A 321 -13.43 -20.99 31.37
CA ASN A 321 -14.22 -20.48 32.49
C ASN A 321 -15.13 -19.30 32.12
N TYR A 322 -14.94 -18.71 30.91
CA TYR A 322 -15.59 -17.47 30.48
C TYR A 322 -16.24 -17.58 29.10
N LEU A 323 -16.57 -18.81 28.62
CA LEU A 323 -17.25 -18.98 27.33
C LEU A 323 -18.61 -18.24 27.24
N PRO A 324 -19.43 -18.20 28.27
CA PRO A 324 -20.66 -17.38 28.26
C PRO A 324 -20.38 -15.92 27.98
N ASN A 325 -19.29 -15.38 28.54
CA ASN A 325 -18.89 -13.98 28.35
C ASN A 325 -18.33 -13.72 26.92
N LEU A 326 -17.54 -14.66 26.39
CA LEU A 326 -16.99 -14.55 25.03
C LEU A 326 -18.08 -14.50 23.96
N PHE A 327 -19.10 -15.35 24.08
CA PHE A 327 -20.20 -15.45 23.12
C PHE A 327 -21.41 -14.58 23.43
N SER A 328 -21.38 -13.84 24.52
CA SER A 328 -22.44 -12.91 24.90
C SER A 328 -22.49 -11.70 23.98
N LYS A 329 -23.71 -11.22 23.73
CA LYS A 329 -23.93 -9.93 23.04
C LYS A 329 -24.22 -8.78 24.00
N GLU A 330 -24.23 -9.07 25.32
CA GLU A 330 -24.47 -8.06 26.32
C GLU A 330 -23.27 -7.14 26.49
N ASN A 331 -23.53 -5.85 26.65
CA ASN A 331 -22.53 -4.83 26.85
C ASN A 331 -22.15 -4.74 28.35
N THR A 332 -21.26 -5.65 28.82
CA THR A 332 -20.74 -5.64 30.18
C THR A 332 -19.22 -5.55 30.20
N ASP A 333 -18.66 -4.95 31.27
CA ASP A 333 -17.18 -4.82 31.42
C ASP A 333 -16.48 -6.18 31.32
N LEU A 334 -17.03 -7.22 31.93
CA LEU A 334 -16.46 -8.57 31.87
C LEU A 334 -16.42 -9.14 30.44
N ASN A 335 -17.51 -8.98 29.67
CA ASN A 335 -17.58 -9.47 28.30
C ASN A 335 -16.55 -8.75 27.40
N HIS A 336 -16.43 -7.46 27.56
CA HIS A 336 -15.43 -6.66 26.83
C HIS A 336 -14.00 -7.12 27.11
N ARG A 337 -13.68 -7.42 28.36
CA ARG A 337 -12.33 -7.86 28.76
C ARG A 337 -11.98 -9.24 28.23
N VAL A 338 -12.93 -10.17 28.28
CA VAL A 338 -12.74 -11.52 27.71
C VAL A 338 -12.59 -11.45 26.19
N LEU A 339 -13.41 -10.62 25.53
CA LEU A 339 -13.34 -10.42 24.09
C LEU A 339 -12.01 -9.77 23.67
N PHE A 340 -11.55 -8.76 24.40
CA PHE A 340 -10.25 -8.14 24.21
C PHE A 340 -9.11 -9.18 24.30
N ASP A 341 -9.12 -9.98 25.36
CA ASP A 341 -8.08 -10.99 25.59
C ASP A 341 -8.10 -12.07 24.49
N TYR A 342 -9.29 -12.45 24.00
CA TYR A 342 -9.45 -13.36 22.87
C TYR A 342 -8.84 -12.78 21.60
N ARG A 343 -9.24 -11.57 21.20
CA ARG A 343 -8.76 -10.88 20.00
C ARG A 343 -7.27 -10.61 20.03
N THR A 344 -6.78 -10.21 21.20
CA THR A 344 -5.34 -9.96 21.36
C THR A 344 -4.55 -11.26 21.28
N THR A 345 -5.13 -12.40 21.74
CA THR A 345 -4.50 -13.72 21.56
C THR A 345 -4.40 -14.08 20.08
N ILE A 346 -5.46 -13.92 19.30
CA ILE A 346 -5.44 -14.12 17.85
C ILE A 346 -4.41 -13.20 17.18
N GLY A 347 -4.39 -11.92 17.56
CA GLY A 347 -3.41 -10.95 17.04
C GLY A 347 -1.96 -11.32 17.38
N ASP A 348 -1.69 -11.84 18.57
CA ASP A 348 -0.35 -12.33 18.94
C ASP A 348 0.03 -13.59 18.14
N LEU A 349 -0.93 -14.49 17.86
CA LEU A 349 -0.67 -15.69 17.07
C LEU A 349 -0.33 -15.37 15.62
N ILE A 350 -1.09 -14.52 14.94
CA ILE A 350 -0.74 -14.12 13.55
C ILE A 350 0.58 -13.37 13.49
N LEU A 351 0.89 -12.57 14.51
CA LEU A 351 2.16 -11.86 14.59
C LEU A 351 3.35 -12.84 14.72
N GLU A 352 3.28 -13.75 15.68
CA GLU A 352 4.40 -14.61 16.05
C GLU A 352 4.46 -15.89 15.22
N LYS A 353 3.31 -16.59 15.08
CA LYS A 353 3.25 -17.93 14.48
C LYS A 353 3.18 -17.93 12.95
N TYR A 354 2.73 -16.81 12.37
CA TYR A 354 2.65 -16.67 10.92
C TYR A 354 3.70 -15.68 10.39
N THR A 355 3.52 -14.38 10.66
CA THR A 355 4.39 -13.33 10.08
C THR A 355 5.84 -13.47 10.54
N GLY A 356 6.05 -13.75 11.85
CA GLY A 356 7.37 -13.93 12.42
C GLY A 356 8.08 -15.18 11.89
N GLU A 357 7.38 -16.32 11.81
CA GLU A 357 7.96 -17.58 11.29
C GLU A 357 8.26 -17.48 9.78
N TRP A 358 7.36 -16.84 9.01
CA TRP A 358 7.61 -16.58 7.59
C TRP A 358 8.85 -15.69 7.37
N ALA A 359 8.95 -14.58 8.09
CA ALA A 359 10.13 -13.70 8.00
C ALA A 359 11.42 -14.43 8.38
N LYS A 360 11.41 -15.18 9.47
CA LYS A 360 12.53 -15.99 9.93
C LYS A 360 12.95 -17.05 8.89
N TRP A 361 11.97 -17.73 8.27
CA TRP A 361 12.22 -18.70 7.21
C TRP A 361 12.90 -18.04 6.00
N ALA A 362 12.41 -16.87 5.55
CA ALA A 362 12.98 -16.14 4.42
C ALA A 362 14.40 -15.62 4.73
N HIS A 363 14.61 -15.04 5.92
CA HIS A 363 15.92 -14.56 6.36
C HIS A 363 16.94 -15.70 6.46
N GLY A 364 16.53 -16.88 6.91
CA GLY A 364 17.37 -18.09 6.90
C GLY A 364 17.87 -18.51 5.52
N ARG A 365 17.25 -17.97 4.44
CA ARG A 365 17.61 -18.17 3.03
C ARG A 365 18.26 -16.95 2.39
N GLY A 366 18.61 -15.94 3.21
CA GLY A 366 19.20 -14.70 2.75
C GLY A 366 18.23 -13.84 1.92
N LYS A 367 16.92 -14.01 2.12
CA LYS A 367 15.89 -13.25 1.45
C LYS A 367 15.19 -12.29 2.42
N ILE A 368 14.77 -11.13 1.92
CA ILE A 368 13.93 -10.23 2.69
C ILE A 368 12.45 -10.51 2.40
N VAL A 369 11.57 -9.96 3.25
CA VAL A 369 10.13 -10.10 3.12
C VAL A 369 9.44 -8.74 2.94
N ARG A 370 8.46 -8.71 2.05
CA ARG A 370 7.58 -7.57 1.79
C ARG A 370 6.14 -8.02 2.03
N ASN A 371 5.37 -7.24 2.82
CA ASN A 371 4.08 -7.68 3.31
C ASN A 371 3.04 -6.56 3.29
N GLN A 372 1.84 -6.91 2.81
CA GLN A 372 0.61 -6.16 3.03
C GLN A 372 -0.08 -6.72 4.27
N ALA A 373 0.02 -6.06 5.39
CA ALA A 373 -0.54 -6.54 6.64
C ALA A 373 -2.02 -6.20 6.83
N HIS A 374 -2.59 -5.33 5.98
CA HIS A 374 -3.97 -4.88 6.12
C HIS A 374 -4.98 -6.02 5.91
N GLY A 375 -6.16 -5.86 6.50
CA GLY A 375 -7.16 -6.91 6.59
C GLY A 375 -6.92 -7.91 7.72
N SER A 376 -5.77 -7.89 8.39
CA SER A 376 -5.46 -8.84 9.48
C SER A 376 -6.23 -8.54 10.75
N PRO A 377 -6.63 -9.56 11.54
CA PRO A 377 -7.22 -9.39 12.85
C PRO A 377 -6.17 -9.06 13.93
N ALA A 378 -5.31 -8.09 13.67
CA ALA A 378 -4.16 -7.71 14.50
C ALA A 378 -3.78 -6.25 14.29
N ASN A 379 -2.93 -5.71 15.19
CA ASN A 379 -2.33 -4.40 15.00
C ASN A 379 -1.37 -4.42 13.79
N THR A 380 -1.78 -3.78 12.70
CA THR A 380 -1.00 -3.77 11.46
C THR A 380 0.36 -3.06 11.60
N LEU A 381 0.51 -2.08 12.55
CA LEU A 381 1.81 -1.47 12.85
C LEU A 381 2.82 -2.49 13.38
N ASP A 382 2.35 -3.47 14.16
CA ASP A 382 3.22 -4.52 14.71
C ASP A 382 3.58 -5.56 13.64
N LEU A 383 2.62 -5.93 12.77
CA LEU A 383 2.86 -6.82 11.63
C LEU A 383 3.87 -6.21 10.65
N TYR A 384 3.71 -4.93 10.30
CA TYR A 384 4.69 -4.17 9.52
C TYR A 384 6.05 -4.08 10.22
N GLY A 385 6.04 -4.13 11.55
CA GLY A 385 7.26 -4.14 12.35
C GLY A 385 8.15 -5.35 12.13
N LEU A 386 7.61 -6.51 11.82
CA LEU A 386 8.35 -7.76 11.65
C LEU A 386 8.97 -7.95 10.27
N VAL A 387 8.48 -7.27 9.25
CA VAL A 387 8.90 -7.45 7.85
C VAL A 387 9.93 -6.41 7.43
N ASP A 388 10.69 -6.69 6.38
CA ASP A 388 11.73 -5.76 5.91
C ASP A 388 11.15 -4.56 5.18
N ILE A 389 10.13 -4.79 4.36
CA ILE A 389 9.45 -3.76 3.57
C ILE A 389 7.94 -3.83 3.86
N PRO A 390 7.42 -2.94 4.72
CA PRO A 390 5.99 -2.72 4.83
C PRO A 390 5.40 -2.24 3.51
N GLU A 391 4.27 -2.82 3.10
CA GLU A 391 3.55 -2.41 1.90
C GLU A 391 2.12 -2.01 2.23
N ILE A 392 1.62 -0.97 1.59
CA ILE A 392 0.26 -0.45 1.76
C ILE A 392 -0.40 -0.23 0.42
N GLU A 393 -1.72 -0.26 0.40
CA GLU A 393 -2.57 0.16 -0.71
C GLU A 393 -3.59 1.22 -0.29
N GLY A 394 -4.40 1.70 -1.23
CA GLY A 394 -5.54 2.55 -0.99
C GLY A 394 -5.35 3.99 -1.44
N THR A 395 -6.35 4.82 -1.16
CA THR A 395 -6.46 6.21 -1.62
C THR A 395 -6.65 7.19 -0.46
N ASP A 396 -6.51 6.73 0.77
CA ASP A 396 -6.62 7.52 2.00
C ASP A 396 -5.25 7.74 2.63
N LEU A 397 -4.90 9.00 2.92
CA LEU A 397 -3.58 9.37 3.42
C LEU A 397 -3.30 8.82 4.83
N LEU A 398 -4.32 8.75 5.70
CA LEU A 398 -4.16 8.17 7.03
C LEU A 398 -3.85 6.66 6.93
N ARG A 399 -4.54 5.94 6.04
CA ARG A 399 -4.26 4.53 5.76
C ARG A 399 -2.83 4.35 5.24
N ILE A 400 -2.40 5.14 4.24
CA ILE A 400 -1.06 5.06 3.64
C ILE A 400 0.03 5.26 4.70
N LYS A 401 -0.18 6.17 5.65
CA LYS A 401 0.78 6.48 6.72
C LYS A 401 1.04 5.31 7.68
N PHE A 402 0.21 4.30 7.77
CA PHE A 402 0.46 3.17 8.67
C PHE A 402 1.74 2.41 8.31
N ALA A 403 1.93 2.02 7.05
CA ALA A 403 3.15 1.33 6.62
C ALA A 403 4.39 2.23 6.76
N SER A 404 4.30 3.50 6.35
CA SER A 404 5.42 4.44 6.47
C SER A 404 5.76 4.76 7.92
N SER A 405 4.75 4.85 8.82
CA SER A 405 4.96 5.05 10.25
C SER A 405 5.72 3.88 10.87
N ALA A 406 5.31 2.64 10.59
CA ALA A 406 6.05 1.46 11.06
C ALA A 406 7.50 1.46 10.56
N SER A 407 7.72 1.81 9.29
CA SER A 407 9.07 1.95 8.73
C SER A 407 9.89 3.03 9.44
N ASN A 408 9.30 4.21 9.67
CA ASN A 408 9.97 5.35 10.28
C ASN A 408 10.33 5.07 11.74
N VAL A 409 9.36 4.56 12.52
CA VAL A 409 9.53 4.25 13.96
C VAL A 409 10.58 3.16 14.18
N LEU A 410 10.72 2.22 13.26
CA LEU A 410 11.67 1.11 13.38
C LEU A 410 12.94 1.30 12.56
N GLY A 411 13.09 2.42 11.86
CA GLY A 411 14.30 2.74 11.09
C GLY A 411 14.47 1.91 9.82
N LYS A 412 13.38 1.40 9.24
CA LYS A 412 13.40 0.68 7.97
C LYS A 412 13.60 1.67 6.81
N LYS A 413 14.36 1.25 5.81
CA LYS A 413 14.73 2.10 4.68
C LYS A 413 13.60 2.28 3.66
N LEU A 414 12.83 1.23 3.42
CA LEU A 414 11.83 1.18 2.37
C LEU A 414 10.42 1.03 2.95
N THR A 415 9.50 1.74 2.33
CA THR A 415 8.05 1.53 2.43
C THR A 415 7.52 1.42 1.02
N SER A 416 6.88 0.31 0.70
CA SER A 416 6.31 0.10 -0.64
C SER A 416 4.79 0.33 -0.67
N SER A 417 4.27 0.41 -1.86
CA SER A 417 2.83 0.50 -2.09
C SER A 417 2.40 -0.37 -3.26
N GLU A 418 1.27 -1.03 -3.11
CA GLU A 418 0.45 -1.44 -4.23
C GLU A 418 -0.20 -0.19 -4.82
N SER A 419 0.16 0.16 -6.05
CA SER A 419 -0.18 1.46 -6.60
C SER A 419 -1.06 1.38 -7.83
N ALA A 420 -2.09 2.22 -7.86
CA ALA A 420 -3.00 2.41 -8.98
C ALA A 420 -3.79 1.15 -9.37
N THR A 421 -4.28 0.40 -8.38
CA THR A 421 -5.11 -0.79 -8.59
C THR A 421 -6.45 -0.43 -9.24
N TRP A 422 -7.13 0.57 -8.70
CA TRP A 422 -8.44 1.06 -9.16
C TRP A 422 -8.51 2.59 -9.14
N GLU A 423 -7.94 3.27 -10.15
CA GLU A 423 -8.06 4.72 -10.26
C GLU A 423 -9.40 5.13 -10.91
N ASN A 424 -9.83 4.38 -11.94
CA ASN A 424 -11.08 4.62 -12.66
C ASN A 424 -11.67 3.27 -13.07
N GLU A 425 -12.76 3.27 -13.86
CA GLU A 425 -13.25 2.07 -14.51
C GLU A 425 -12.22 1.57 -15.54
N HIS A 426 -12.29 0.30 -15.92
CA HIS A 426 -11.41 -0.30 -16.92
C HIS A 426 -11.25 0.59 -18.15
N PHE A 427 -10.01 0.71 -18.63
CA PHE A 427 -9.62 1.43 -19.84
C PHE A 427 -9.80 2.94 -19.81
N LEU A 428 -10.23 3.53 -18.69
CA LEU A 428 -10.45 4.97 -18.54
C LEU A 428 -9.36 5.71 -17.79
N SER A 429 -8.51 5.01 -17.08
CA SER A 429 -7.42 5.62 -16.30
C SER A 429 -6.32 6.18 -17.20
N THR A 430 -5.85 7.38 -16.88
CA THR A 430 -4.79 8.09 -17.58
C THR A 430 -3.49 8.05 -16.79
N LEU A 431 -2.35 8.36 -17.43
CA LEU A 431 -1.08 8.54 -16.70
C LEU A 431 -1.13 9.74 -15.74
N SER A 432 -2.02 10.70 -15.98
CA SER A 432 -2.31 11.80 -15.04
C SER A 432 -2.95 11.30 -13.75
N ASP A 433 -3.95 10.41 -13.86
CA ASP A 433 -4.62 9.80 -12.71
C ASP A 433 -3.62 8.97 -11.89
N VAL A 434 -2.83 8.15 -12.58
CA VAL A 434 -1.76 7.36 -11.96
C VAL A 434 -0.77 8.27 -11.22
N LYS A 435 -0.28 9.36 -11.86
CA LYS A 435 0.63 10.29 -11.20
C LYS A 435 0.04 10.88 -9.92
N LYS A 436 -1.23 11.27 -9.96
CA LYS A 436 -1.94 11.81 -8.78
C LYS A 436 -1.97 10.83 -7.62
N ALA A 437 -2.24 9.55 -7.90
CA ALA A 437 -2.19 8.49 -6.89
C ALA A 437 -0.77 8.30 -6.33
N LEU A 438 0.25 8.26 -7.21
CA LEU A 438 1.65 8.12 -6.79
C LEU A 438 2.12 9.28 -5.91
N ASP A 439 1.72 10.51 -6.23
CA ASP A 439 2.03 11.70 -5.43
C ASP A 439 1.46 11.56 -4.01
N LEU A 440 0.23 11.02 -3.88
CA LEU A 440 -0.39 10.77 -2.57
C LEU A 440 0.38 9.73 -1.76
N PHE A 441 0.81 8.63 -2.39
CA PHE A 441 1.67 7.63 -1.74
C PHE A 441 2.98 8.24 -1.26
N MET A 442 3.64 9.06 -2.09
CA MET A 442 4.90 9.72 -1.73
C MET A 442 4.72 10.72 -0.58
N VAL A 443 3.64 11.52 -0.58
CA VAL A 443 3.26 12.40 0.54
C VAL A 443 3.00 11.59 1.80
N GLY A 444 2.39 10.41 1.69
CA GLY A 444 2.18 9.48 2.80
C GLY A 444 3.44 8.79 3.33
N GLY A 445 4.61 9.05 2.70
CA GLY A 445 5.90 8.51 3.13
C GLY A 445 6.37 7.26 2.40
N VAL A 446 5.61 6.76 1.42
CA VAL A 446 6.03 5.67 0.53
C VAL A 446 7.21 6.14 -0.33
N ASN A 447 8.21 5.29 -0.48
CA ASN A 447 9.41 5.57 -1.25
C ASN A 447 9.82 4.41 -2.18
N HIS A 448 8.96 3.40 -2.35
CA HIS A 448 9.20 2.26 -3.21
C HIS A 448 7.89 1.80 -3.90
N ILE A 449 7.59 2.42 -5.04
CA ILE A 449 6.36 2.21 -5.79
C ILE A 449 6.38 0.85 -6.49
N PHE A 450 5.31 0.08 -6.29
CA PHE A 450 4.93 -1.08 -7.11
C PHE A 450 3.63 -0.78 -7.84
N TYR A 451 3.65 -0.84 -9.16
CA TYR A 451 2.41 -0.77 -9.93
C TYR A 451 1.61 -2.07 -9.77
N HIS A 452 0.29 -1.93 -9.74
CA HIS A 452 -0.61 -3.07 -9.74
C HIS A 452 -1.39 -3.10 -11.08
N GLY A 453 -1.01 -3.78 -12.09
CA GLY A 453 0.29 -4.38 -12.29
C GLY A 453 0.43 -4.62 -13.79
N THR A 454 1.45 -5.31 -14.23
CA THR A 454 1.62 -5.69 -15.63
C THR A 454 1.36 -7.19 -15.82
N ASN A 455 0.80 -7.56 -16.96
CA ASN A 455 0.50 -8.95 -17.28
C ASN A 455 1.60 -9.55 -18.17
N TYR A 456 1.98 -10.80 -17.92
CA TYR A 456 2.60 -11.57 -18.98
C TYR A 456 1.60 -11.69 -20.15
N SER A 457 2.07 -11.42 -21.34
CA SER A 457 1.27 -11.62 -22.55
C SER A 457 2.20 -12.06 -23.67
N PRO A 458 1.86 -13.12 -24.42
CA PRO A 458 2.64 -13.51 -25.60
C PRO A 458 2.78 -12.34 -26.57
N LYS A 459 3.94 -12.21 -27.21
CA LYS A 459 4.26 -11.10 -28.12
C LYS A 459 3.20 -10.89 -29.22
N ASN A 460 2.66 -11.97 -29.73
CA ASN A 460 1.69 -11.95 -30.84
C ASN A 460 0.24 -12.08 -30.38
N GLU A 461 -0.03 -11.89 -29.09
CA GLU A 461 -1.40 -11.95 -28.56
C GLU A 461 -2.24 -10.81 -29.13
N ALA A 462 -3.48 -11.15 -29.51
CA ALA A 462 -4.43 -10.18 -30.02
C ALA A 462 -4.76 -9.10 -28.99
N PHE A 463 -5.04 -7.87 -29.45
CA PHE A 463 -5.52 -6.81 -28.58
C PHE A 463 -6.81 -7.25 -27.85
N PRO A 464 -6.97 -6.98 -26.56
CA PRO A 464 -6.13 -6.13 -25.68
C PRO A 464 -4.98 -6.87 -24.99
N GLY A 465 -4.62 -8.09 -25.35
CA GLY A 465 -3.65 -8.93 -24.65
C GLY A 465 -4.26 -9.66 -23.46
N TRP A 466 -3.41 -10.21 -22.61
CA TRP A 466 -3.85 -10.77 -21.33
C TRP A 466 -4.00 -9.67 -20.31
N LEU A 467 -5.05 -9.74 -19.51
CA LEU A 467 -5.43 -8.69 -18.57
C LEU A 467 -5.81 -9.28 -17.21
N PHE A 468 -5.49 -8.54 -16.17
CA PHE A 468 -5.95 -8.81 -14.82
C PHE A 468 -7.34 -8.20 -14.59
N TYR A 469 -8.08 -8.67 -13.59
CA TYR A 469 -9.45 -8.21 -13.34
C TYR A 469 -9.56 -6.78 -12.80
N ALA A 470 -8.51 -6.26 -12.17
CA ALA A 470 -8.47 -4.89 -11.65
C ALA A 470 -7.99 -3.91 -12.72
N ALA A 471 -8.45 -2.66 -12.63
CA ALA A 471 -8.13 -1.61 -13.59
C ALA A 471 -6.97 -0.75 -13.13
N VAL A 472 -6.01 -0.50 -13.61
CA VAL A 472 -5.20 0.18 -14.59
C VAL A 472 -4.33 -0.85 -15.31
N HIS A 473 -4.53 -0.99 -16.58
CA HIS A 473 -3.82 -1.99 -17.36
C HIS A 473 -2.48 -1.45 -17.83
N PHE A 474 -1.41 -1.68 -17.06
CA PHE A 474 -0.03 -1.35 -17.43
C PHE A 474 0.54 -2.39 -18.38
N THR A 475 0.04 -2.43 -19.59
CA THR A 475 0.41 -3.41 -20.62
C THR A 475 0.92 -2.71 -21.88
N PRO A 476 1.88 -3.31 -22.63
CA PRO A 476 2.37 -2.77 -23.90
C PRO A 476 1.29 -2.53 -24.96
N GLN A 477 0.16 -3.22 -24.87
CA GLN A 477 -0.99 -3.02 -25.74
C GLN A 477 -1.81 -1.75 -25.41
N ASN A 478 -1.65 -1.19 -24.21
CA ASN A 478 -2.26 0.08 -23.87
C ASN A 478 -1.50 1.24 -24.56
N PRO A 479 -2.15 2.10 -25.35
CA PRO A 479 -1.48 3.17 -26.05
C PRO A 479 -0.59 4.06 -25.17
N PHE A 480 -0.98 4.30 -23.92
CA PHE A 480 -0.20 5.13 -22.99
C PHE A 480 1.18 4.55 -22.65
N TRP A 481 1.43 3.25 -22.97
CA TRP A 481 2.72 2.61 -22.70
C TRP A 481 3.91 3.37 -23.30
N LYS A 482 3.69 4.05 -24.42
CA LYS A 482 4.73 4.86 -25.09
C LYS A 482 5.22 6.04 -24.27
N ASP A 483 4.32 6.59 -23.45
CA ASP A 483 4.59 7.74 -22.59
C ASP A 483 4.86 7.32 -21.14
N PHE A 484 4.69 6.05 -20.80
CA PHE A 484 4.86 5.49 -19.46
C PHE A 484 6.27 5.66 -18.90
N ALA A 485 7.30 5.59 -19.76
CA ALA A 485 8.68 5.86 -19.35
C ALA A 485 8.86 7.27 -18.75
N THR A 486 8.10 8.27 -19.18
CA THR A 486 8.14 9.63 -18.62
C THR A 486 7.69 9.64 -17.16
N LEU A 487 6.59 8.93 -16.84
CA LEU A 487 6.13 8.77 -15.47
C LEU A 487 7.15 7.99 -14.63
N ASN A 488 7.72 6.91 -15.16
CA ASN A 488 8.70 6.09 -14.45
C ASN A 488 10.00 6.86 -14.15
N HIS A 489 10.43 7.77 -15.01
CA HIS A 489 11.55 8.66 -14.73
C HIS A 489 11.21 9.68 -13.62
N TYR A 490 10.01 10.23 -13.64
CA TYR A 490 9.52 11.09 -12.56
C TYR A 490 9.57 10.37 -11.21
N VAL A 491 9.03 9.16 -11.13
CA VAL A 491 9.04 8.32 -9.93
C VAL A 491 10.47 8.03 -9.47
N ALA A 492 11.32 7.59 -10.40
CA ALA A 492 12.71 7.25 -10.09
C ALA A 492 13.50 8.41 -9.49
N ARG A 493 13.32 9.64 -10.05
CA ARG A 493 13.97 10.85 -9.52
C ARG A 493 13.45 11.21 -8.15
N THR A 494 12.14 11.14 -7.92
CA THR A 494 11.54 11.43 -6.62
C THR A 494 11.99 10.42 -5.56
N GLN A 495 11.90 9.13 -5.87
CA GLN A 495 12.32 8.06 -4.96
C GLN A 495 13.82 8.13 -4.62
N ALA A 496 14.67 8.62 -5.53
CA ALA A 496 16.10 8.78 -5.25
C ALA A 496 16.36 9.75 -4.08
N PHE A 497 15.57 10.81 -3.94
CA PHE A 497 15.63 11.70 -2.78
C PHE A 497 15.00 11.09 -1.53
N LEU A 498 13.82 10.48 -1.68
CA LEU A 498 13.07 9.90 -0.55
C LEU A 498 13.81 8.71 0.09
N GLN A 499 14.55 7.91 -0.70
CA GLN A 499 15.34 6.77 -0.21
C GLN A 499 16.73 7.18 0.35
N ASP A 500 17.26 8.36 -0.06
CA ASP A 500 18.55 8.91 0.44
C ASP A 500 18.34 9.84 1.63
N SER A 501 17.30 9.64 2.42
CA SER A 501 16.92 10.53 3.52
C SER A 501 16.28 9.75 4.67
N LYS A 502 16.22 10.39 5.84
CA LYS A 502 15.56 9.87 7.03
C LYS A 502 14.24 10.60 7.27
N PRO A 503 13.26 9.99 7.94
CA PRO A 503 12.03 10.69 8.34
C PRO A 503 12.33 11.92 9.20
N ASN A 504 11.48 12.94 9.12
CA ASN A 504 11.57 14.14 9.94
C ASN A 504 10.15 14.53 10.39
N ASN A 505 9.58 13.73 11.26
CA ASN A 505 8.30 13.96 11.89
C ASN A 505 8.53 14.34 13.37
N ASP A 506 7.63 15.16 13.93
CA ASP A 506 7.78 15.68 15.29
C ASP A 506 6.98 14.87 16.32
N VAL A 507 5.92 14.19 15.91
CA VAL A 507 4.92 13.57 16.79
C VAL A 507 4.79 12.08 16.53
N LEU A 508 4.72 11.30 17.61
CA LEU A 508 4.27 9.91 17.61
C LEU A 508 2.80 9.89 18.05
N LEU A 509 1.88 9.63 17.15
CA LEU A 509 0.45 9.52 17.46
C LEU A 509 0.10 8.09 17.87
N TYR A 510 -0.29 7.91 19.12
CA TYR A 510 -0.68 6.62 19.66
C TYR A 510 -1.92 6.07 18.94
N PHE A 511 -1.86 4.82 18.49
CA PHE A 511 -2.95 4.13 17.84
C PHE A 511 -3.79 3.38 18.88
N PRO A 512 -5.02 3.85 19.23
CA PRO A 512 -5.82 3.31 20.32
C PRO A 512 -6.59 2.05 19.88
N ILE A 513 -5.88 1.04 19.38
CA ILE A 513 -6.50 -0.22 18.92
C ILE A 513 -7.24 -0.94 20.06
N THR A 514 -6.77 -0.76 21.29
CA THR A 514 -7.34 -1.37 22.50
C THR A 514 -8.84 -1.09 22.63
N ASP A 515 -9.25 0.16 22.44
CA ASP A 515 -10.66 0.56 22.56
C ASP A 515 -11.53 -0.16 21.51
N ARG A 516 -11.00 -0.42 20.31
CA ARG A 516 -11.69 -1.17 19.25
C ARG A 516 -11.75 -2.68 19.53
N LEU A 517 -10.70 -3.23 20.13
CA LEU A 517 -10.65 -4.65 20.47
C LEU A 517 -11.59 -5.04 21.60
N THR A 518 -12.04 -4.08 22.41
CA THR A 518 -13.00 -4.32 23.51
C THR A 518 -14.45 -4.27 23.05
N GLU A 519 -14.77 -3.62 21.94
CA GLU A 519 -16.14 -3.43 21.47
C GLU A 519 -16.70 -4.68 20.76
N PRO A 520 -17.91 -5.13 21.08
CA PRO A 520 -18.58 -6.19 20.32
C PRO A 520 -18.75 -5.80 18.84
N SER A 521 -18.50 -6.75 17.94
CA SER A 521 -18.67 -6.55 16.50
C SER A 521 -19.88 -7.35 15.97
N PRO A 522 -20.72 -6.76 15.10
CA PRO A 522 -21.77 -7.50 14.42
C PRO A 522 -21.23 -8.50 13.39
N LYS A 523 -19.96 -8.40 13.02
CA LYS A 523 -19.30 -9.24 12.01
C LYS A 523 -18.85 -10.60 12.57
N GLY A 524 -18.69 -10.72 13.89
CA GLY A 524 -18.21 -11.94 14.56
C GLY A 524 -17.29 -11.67 15.74
N LEU A 525 -16.49 -12.66 16.12
CA LEU A 525 -15.55 -12.51 17.23
C LEU A 525 -14.35 -11.60 16.90
N LEU A 526 -13.88 -11.64 15.66
CA LEU A 526 -12.68 -10.89 15.24
C LEU A 526 -13.03 -9.50 14.70
N GLU A 527 -12.10 -8.59 14.86
CA GLU A 527 -12.07 -7.26 14.25
C GLU A 527 -10.84 -7.16 13.35
N HIS A 528 -10.99 -6.60 12.15
CA HIS A 528 -9.95 -6.51 11.13
C HIS A 528 -9.50 -5.07 10.93
N PHE A 529 -8.22 -4.87 10.63
CA PHE A 529 -7.63 -3.53 10.60
C PHE A 529 -6.91 -3.24 9.27
N ASP A 530 -7.27 -2.10 8.69
CA ASP A 530 -6.64 -1.53 7.48
C ASP A 530 -6.01 -0.16 7.78
N GLY A 531 -5.51 0.05 8.96
CA GLY A 531 -5.08 1.37 9.44
C GLY A 531 -6.23 2.14 10.06
N VAL A 532 -6.38 3.43 9.74
CA VAL A 532 -7.52 4.26 10.24
C VAL A 532 -8.72 4.04 9.34
N THR A 533 -9.43 2.96 9.60
CA THR A 533 -10.62 2.52 8.84
C THR A 533 -11.88 3.32 9.20
N PRO A 534 -13.00 3.09 8.48
CA PRO A 534 -14.30 3.68 8.82
C PRO A 534 -14.74 3.44 10.26
N GLU A 535 -14.30 2.36 10.89
CA GLU A 535 -14.61 2.02 12.29
C GLU A 535 -14.11 3.07 13.28
N PHE A 536 -13.11 3.86 12.91
CA PHE A 536 -12.64 5.02 13.69
C PHE A 536 -13.40 6.32 13.39
N ASN A 537 -14.42 6.30 12.52
CA ASN A 537 -15.23 7.49 12.23
C ASN A 537 -15.95 7.95 13.51
N GLY A 538 -15.88 9.26 13.77
CA GLY A 538 -16.47 9.88 14.97
C GLY A 538 -15.61 9.77 16.22
N THR A 539 -14.44 9.15 16.17
CA THR A 539 -13.48 9.15 17.28
C THR A 539 -12.59 10.39 17.25
N ASP A 540 -12.19 10.86 18.41
CA ASP A 540 -11.24 11.98 18.55
C ASP A 540 -9.85 11.62 18.02
N PHE A 541 -9.49 10.34 18.06
CA PHE A 541 -8.27 9.84 17.42
C PHE A 541 -8.25 10.17 15.93
N LYS A 542 -9.29 9.79 15.18
CA LYS A 542 -9.37 10.07 13.74
C LYS A 542 -9.45 11.56 13.44
N ALA A 543 -10.23 12.30 14.24
CA ALA A 543 -10.34 13.75 14.11
C ALA A 543 -8.99 14.44 14.33
N SER A 544 -8.24 14.04 15.36
CA SER A 544 -6.90 14.56 15.65
C SER A 544 -5.90 14.22 14.54
N ALA A 545 -5.90 12.98 14.05
CA ALA A 545 -5.04 12.55 12.95
C ALA A 545 -5.33 13.34 11.67
N GLN A 546 -6.61 13.53 11.32
CA GLN A 546 -7.01 14.34 10.17
C GLN A 546 -6.64 15.81 10.35
N LYS A 547 -6.91 16.40 11.54
CA LYS A 547 -6.51 17.78 11.86
C LYS A 547 -5.00 17.97 11.71
N MET A 548 -4.20 17.00 12.12
CA MET A 548 -2.74 17.06 11.96
C MET A 548 -2.32 17.09 10.49
N ILE A 549 -2.94 16.27 9.62
CA ILE A 549 -2.71 16.31 8.17
C ILE A 549 -3.11 17.67 7.60
N ASP A 550 -4.33 18.12 7.87
CA ASP A 550 -4.90 19.35 7.30
C ASP A 550 -4.10 20.59 7.73
N ARG A 551 -3.62 20.58 8.97
CA ARG A 551 -2.82 21.67 9.52
C ARG A 551 -1.33 21.59 9.16
N GLY A 552 -0.83 20.45 8.69
CA GLY A 552 0.57 20.27 8.29
C GLY A 552 1.52 19.93 9.44
N TYR A 553 1.07 19.17 10.44
CA TYR A 553 1.94 18.58 11.45
C TYR A 553 2.55 17.28 10.93
N GLY A 554 3.87 17.14 11.12
CA GLY A 554 4.58 15.89 10.81
C GLY A 554 4.41 14.87 11.92
N PHE A 555 3.80 13.72 11.62
CA PHE A 555 3.62 12.65 12.61
C PHE A 555 3.75 11.26 12.02
N ASP A 556 3.99 10.28 12.90
CA ASP A 556 3.91 8.87 12.64
C ASP A 556 2.98 8.19 13.65
N PHE A 557 2.25 7.17 13.24
CA PHE A 557 1.49 6.31 14.15
C PHE A 557 2.43 5.40 14.95
N ILE A 558 2.02 5.05 16.18
CA ILE A 558 2.79 4.15 17.03
C ILE A 558 1.89 3.21 17.82
N SER A 559 2.30 1.94 17.92
CA SER A 559 1.63 0.90 18.71
C SER A 559 2.17 0.77 20.12
N ASP A 560 1.45 0.03 20.99
CA ASP A 560 1.90 -0.32 22.34
C ASP A 560 3.26 -1.05 22.33
N LYS A 561 3.42 -2.07 21.45
CA LYS A 561 4.67 -2.84 21.34
C LYS A 561 5.84 -1.97 20.89
N GLN A 562 5.59 -0.98 20.05
CA GLN A 562 6.61 -0.02 19.59
C GLN A 562 6.95 1.00 20.69
N ILE A 563 5.97 1.49 21.46
CA ILE A 563 6.17 2.39 22.61
C ILE A 563 7.13 1.76 23.63
N ALA A 564 7.00 0.47 23.91
CA ALA A 564 7.86 -0.25 24.86
C ALA A 564 9.36 -0.08 24.58
N ASN A 565 9.75 0.15 23.31
CA ASN A 565 11.14 0.27 22.86
C ASN A 565 11.65 1.72 22.79
N LEU A 566 10.81 2.73 23.04
CA LEU A 566 11.20 4.13 22.99
C LEU A 566 12.27 4.47 24.04
N LYS A 567 13.13 5.43 23.71
CA LYS A 567 14.15 5.98 24.62
C LYS A 567 14.04 7.49 24.63
N THR A 568 14.49 8.11 25.72
CA THR A 568 14.62 9.56 25.83
C THR A 568 16.09 9.96 25.77
N GLN A 569 16.41 10.98 24.98
CA GLN A 569 17.74 11.60 24.93
C GLN A 569 17.57 13.08 24.61
N ASN A 570 18.22 13.97 25.40
CA ASN A 570 18.15 15.42 25.24
C ASN A 570 16.69 15.92 25.16
N GLN A 571 15.83 15.44 26.04
CA GLN A 571 14.39 15.76 26.11
C GLN A 571 13.58 15.35 24.86
N GLN A 572 14.16 14.57 23.96
CA GLN A 572 13.49 14.04 22.77
C GLN A 572 13.30 12.52 22.89
N ILE A 573 12.30 12.02 22.21
CA ILE A 573 12.00 10.59 22.12
C ILE A 573 12.73 10.03 20.90
N ILE A 574 13.58 9.03 21.12
CA ILE A 574 14.42 8.43 20.09
C ILE A 574 13.92 7.04 19.72
N THR A 575 13.69 6.81 18.44
CA THR A 575 13.41 5.51 17.86
C THR A 575 13.77 5.51 16.37
N GLY A 576 14.09 4.35 15.77
CA GLY A 576 14.43 4.24 14.35
C GLY A 576 15.62 5.09 13.88
N GLY A 577 16.45 5.59 14.82
CA GLY A 577 17.58 6.49 14.53
C GLY A 577 17.15 7.91 14.17
N VAL A 578 15.95 8.32 14.59
CA VAL A 578 15.37 9.68 14.47
C VAL A 578 14.82 10.13 15.83
N ALA A 579 14.57 11.44 15.95
CA ALA A 579 14.08 12.06 17.17
C ALA A 579 12.69 12.65 16.98
N TYR A 580 11.81 12.39 17.92
CA TYR A 580 10.46 12.96 18.01
C TYR A 580 10.37 13.87 19.24
N LYS A 581 9.51 14.85 19.20
CA LYS A 581 9.30 15.80 20.30
C LYS A 581 8.31 15.29 21.34
N THR A 582 7.34 14.47 20.94
CA THR A 582 6.27 13.99 21.83
C THR A 582 5.66 12.65 21.36
N VAL A 583 5.02 11.95 22.34
CA VAL A 583 3.93 11.01 22.07
C VAL A 583 2.63 11.75 22.33
N LEU A 584 1.67 11.67 21.40
CA LEU A 584 0.33 12.22 21.51
C LEU A 584 -0.67 11.08 21.71
N LEU A 585 -1.41 11.12 22.81
CA LEU A 585 -2.60 10.31 23.03
C LEU A 585 -3.83 11.17 22.70
N ALA A 586 -4.59 10.74 21.69
CA ALA A 586 -5.85 11.38 21.33
C ALA A 586 -6.99 10.49 21.78
N GLU A 587 -7.58 10.86 22.91
CA GLU A 587 -8.70 10.20 23.60
C GLU A 587 -8.70 8.66 23.52
N SER A 588 -7.99 8.03 24.43
CA SER A 588 -7.96 6.57 24.58
C SER A 588 -8.55 6.23 25.95
N GLU A 589 -9.61 5.44 26.01
CA GLU A 589 -10.24 5.06 27.28
C GLU A 589 -9.42 4.01 28.02
N GLN A 590 -9.00 2.98 27.30
CA GLN A 590 -8.21 1.90 27.85
C GLN A 590 -6.82 1.86 27.24
N VAL A 591 -5.82 1.88 28.09
CA VAL A 591 -4.41 1.79 27.70
C VAL A 591 -3.73 0.68 28.52
N PRO A 592 -2.95 -0.21 27.89
CA PRO A 592 -2.21 -1.23 28.64
C PRO A 592 -1.34 -0.59 29.75
N LEU A 593 -1.26 -1.25 30.92
CA LEU A 593 -0.48 -0.76 32.05
C LEU A 593 0.97 -0.48 31.65
N GLU A 594 1.58 -1.38 30.90
CA GLU A 594 2.97 -1.30 30.45
C GLU A 594 3.19 -0.08 29.54
N THR A 595 2.20 0.29 28.75
CA THR A 595 2.24 1.50 27.91
C THR A 595 2.23 2.74 28.76
N LEU A 596 1.33 2.86 29.76
CA LEU A 596 1.31 4.00 30.66
C LEU A 596 2.60 4.09 31.52
N GLU A 597 3.10 2.95 32.04
CA GLU A 597 4.37 2.88 32.78
C GLU A 597 5.51 3.43 31.92
N LYS A 598 5.56 3.06 30.65
CA LYS A 598 6.58 3.52 29.70
C LYS A 598 6.46 5.01 29.41
N LEU A 599 5.25 5.54 29.20
CA LEU A 599 5.02 6.97 28.97
C LEU A 599 5.45 7.79 30.19
N VAL A 600 5.11 7.35 31.41
CA VAL A 600 5.57 7.97 32.66
C VAL A 600 7.10 7.90 32.80
N GLN A 601 7.71 6.77 32.44
CA GLN A 601 9.17 6.62 32.41
C GLN A 601 9.82 7.60 31.45
N LEU A 602 9.31 7.74 30.23
CA LEU A 602 9.81 8.68 29.24
C LEU A 602 9.70 10.12 29.70
N ALA A 603 8.56 10.49 30.31
CA ALA A 603 8.37 11.82 30.90
C ALA A 603 9.34 12.07 32.05
N LYS A 604 9.53 11.11 33.00
CA LYS A 604 10.54 11.23 34.05
C LYS A 604 11.96 11.49 33.53
N ALA A 605 12.27 10.96 32.35
CA ALA A 605 13.55 11.14 31.68
C ALA A 605 13.61 12.39 30.77
N GLY A 606 12.62 13.28 30.81
CA GLY A 606 12.62 14.57 30.16
C GLY A 606 11.72 14.70 28.92
N ALA A 607 11.01 13.64 28.51
CA ALA A 607 10.11 13.75 27.38
C ALA A 607 8.83 14.54 27.72
N THR A 608 8.23 15.14 26.69
CA THR A 608 6.88 15.70 26.75
C THR A 608 5.89 14.67 26.22
N ILE A 609 4.83 14.38 26.98
CA ILE A 609 3.70 13.55 26.57
C ILE A 609 2.48 14.45 26.43
N ILE A 610 1.80 14.42 25.31
CA ILE A 610 0.57 15.20 25.07
C ILE A 610 -0.63 14.28 25.20
N VAL A 611 -1.63 14.72 25.94
CA VAL A 611 -2.94 14.09 26.04
C VAL A 611 -3.98 15.09 25.53
N HIS A 612 -4.65 14.73 24.47
CA HIS A 612 -5.71 15.54 23.86
C HIS A 612 -7.05 15.05 24.39
N HIS A 613 -7.84 15.95 24.96
CA HIS A 613 -9.10 15.83 25.66
C HIS A 613 -9.00 15.19 27.05
N LYS A 614 -8.79 13.89 27.21
CA LYS A 614 -8.84 13.21 28.51
C LYS A 614 -7.75 12.14 28.67
N LEU A 615 -7.38 11.91 29.93
CA LEU A 615 -6.51 10.80 30.32
C LEU A 615 -7.24 9.47 30.17
N PRO A 616 -6.52 8.37 29.88
CA PRO A 616 -7.09 7.05 29.92
C PRO A 616 -7.58 6.71 31.34
N THR A 617 -8.63 5.91 31.44
CA THR A 617 -9.34 5.65 32.72
C THR A 617 -9.08 4.26 33.27
N ASP A 618 -8.75 3.28 32.42
CA ASP A 618 -8.62 1.89 32.82
C ASP A 618 -7.62 1.10 31.96
N VAL A 619 -7.32 -0.11 32.37
CA VAL A 619 -6.53 -1.10 31.65
C VAL A 619 -7.44 -2.11 30.94
N PRO A 620 -7.07 -2.62 29.73
CA PRO A 620 -7.84 -3.65 29.06
C PRO A 620 -7.60 -5.05 29.65
N GLY A 621 -8.41 -6.04 29.24
CA GLY A 621 -8.26 -7.44 29.57
C GLY A 621 -8.62 -7.80 31.02
N LEU A 622 -8.67 -9.11 31.30
CA LEU A 622 -9.16 -9.64 32.58
C LEU A 622 -8.04 -10.17 33.49
N GLY A 623 -6.93 -10.67 32.93
CA GLY A 623 -5.85 -11.28 33.73
C GLY A 623 -5.25 -10.31 34.76
N ASN A 624 -5.22 -10.72 36.02
CA ASN A 624 -4.69 -9.91 37.16
C ASN A 624 -5.27 -8.48 37.23
N LEU A 625 -6.57 -8.32 36.89
CA LEU A 625 -7.19 -7.01 36.66
C LEU A 625 -7.04 -6.04 37.82
N ASP A 626 -7.35 -6.51 39.08
CA ASP A 626 -7.34 -5.63 40.26
C ASP A 626 -5.95 -5.06 40.54
N GLU A 627 -4.92 -5.89 40.43
CA GLU A 627 -3.53 -5.47 40.61
C GLU A 627 -3.13 -4.45 39.51
N ARG A 628 -3.44 -4.73 38.24
CA ARG A 628 -3.15 -3.83 37.12
C ARG A 628 -3.88 -2.49 37.25
N ARG A 629 -5.17 -2.51 37.63
CA ARG A 629 -5.96 -1.29 37.93
C ARG A 629 -5.36 -0.48 39.07
N ALA A 630 -4.95 -1.13 40.15
CA ALA A 630 -4.34 -0.44 41.28
C ALA A 630 -3.04 0.26 40.89
N LYS A 631 -2.16 -0.42 40.14
CA LYS A 631 -0.92 0.16 39.60
C LYS A 631 -1.21 1.30 38.64
N PHE A 632 -2.16 1.12 37.72
CA PHE A 632 -2.56 2.12 36.73
C PHE A 632 -3.05 3.42 37.41
N LYS A 633 -3.96 3.30 38.41
CA LYS A 633 -4.43 4.43 39.20
C LYS A 633 -3.31 5.10 39.99
N ALA A 634 -2.37 4.32 40.53
CA ALA A 634 -1.21 4.86 41.24
C ALA A 634 -0.26 5.65 40.33
N LEU A 635 -0.16 5.27 39.04
CA LEU A 635 0.61 6.03 38.04
C LEU A 635 -0.10 7.33 37.68
N LEU A 636 -1.38 7.30 37.39
CA LEU A 636 -2.17 8.51 37.13
C LEU A 636 -2.15 9.51 38.30
N ALA A 637 -2.20 9.01 39.55
CA ALA A 637 -2.12 9.84 40.74
C ALA A 637 -0.77 10.59 40.91
N GLN A 638 0.29 10.19 40.21
CA GLN A 638 1.56 10.94 40.17
C GLN A 638 1.47 12.19 39.29
N LEU A 639 0.46 12.29 38.41
CA LEU A 639 0.27 13.39 37.49
C LEU A 639 -0.48 14.55 38.15
N ASN A 640 0.25 15.42 38.80
CA ASN A 640 -0.31 16.61 39.47
C ASN A 640 -0.47 17.74 38.47
N PHE A 641 -1.62 17.81 37.78
CA PHE A 641 -1.89 18.84 36.81
C PHE A 641 -2.11 20.20 37.44
N VAL A 642 -1.37 21.17 36.93
CA VAL A 642 -1.51 22.58 37.26
C VAL A 642 -1.95 23.33 36.02
N LYS A 643 -2.93 24.22 36.17
CA LYS A 643 -3.45 25.04 35.06
C LYS A 643 -2.36 26.01 34.58
N VAL A 644 -2.06 25.94 33.28
CA VAL A 644 -1.15 26.84 32.57
C VAL A 644 -1.91 28.02 31.98
N ASN A 645 -3.03 27.76 31.31
CA ASN A 645 -3.92 28.78 30.78
C ASN A 645 -5.39 28.24 30.74
N ALA A 646 -6.28 28.90 30.01
CA ALA A 646 -7.70 28.51 29.97
C ALA A 646 -7.95 27.11 29.39
N GLN A 647 -7.08 26.63 28.49
CA GLN A 647 -7.27 25.42 27.69
C GLN A 647 -6.18 24.35 27.90
N LEU A 648 -5.14 24.64 28.72
CA LEU A 648 -4.01 23.75 28.89
C LEU A 648 -3.62 23.60 30.38
N ASN A 649 -3.44 22.35 30.79
CA ASN A 649 -2.90 21.94 32.06
C ASN A 649 -1.56 21.19 31.86
N GLN A 650 -0.66 21.30 32.80
CA GLN A 650 0.64 20.63 32.80
C GLN A 650 0.87 19.88 34.10
N ALA A 651 1.27 18.64 34.04
CA ALA A 651 1.81 17.87 35.14
C ALA A 651 3.31 17.64 34.90
N LYS A 652 4.15 18.29 35.70
CA LYS A 652 5.60 18.05 35.72
C LYS A 652 5.90 16.75 36.43
N ILE A 653 6.73 15.91 35.82
CA ILE A 653 7.15 14.63 36.40
C ILE A 653 8.62 14.34 35.99
N GLY A 654 9.51 14.26 36.99
CA GLY A 654 10.96 14.20 36.71
C GLY A 654 11.43 15.41 35.92
N GLU A 655 12.14 15.21 34.82
CA GLU A 655 12.67 16.27 33.96
C GLU A 655 11.72 16.68 32.81
N GLY A 656 10.60 15.94 32.60
CA GLY A 656 9.64 16.22 31.59
C GLY A 656 8.25 16.51 32.10
N SER A 657 7.24 16.30 31.29
CA SER A 657 5.86 16.64 31.65
C SER A 657 4.81 15.90 30.82
N PHE A 658 3.58 15.83 31.38
CA PHE A 658 2.37 15.59 30.63
C PHE A 658 1.65 16.92 30.38
N LEU A 659 1.14 17.12 29.18
CA LEU A 659 0.28 18.24 28.79
C LEU A 659 -1.12 17.70 28.55
N LEU A 660 -2.14 18.34 29.08
CA LEU A 660 -3.54 17.96 28.91
C LEU A 660 -4.34 19.17 28.48
N GLY A 661 -5.11 19.07 27.41
CA GLY A 661 -5.92 20.18 26.92
C GLY A 661 -6.87 19.79 25.78
N GLU A 662 -7.77 20.75 25.45
CA GLU A 662 -8.84 20.58 24.48
C GLU A 662 -8.44 21.06 23.06
N ASP A 663 -7.49 21.99 22.96
CA ASP A 663 -7.04 22.52 21.67
C ASP A 663 -5.69 21.93 21.27
N LEU A 664 -5.72 21.11 20.20
CA LEU A 664 -4.54 20.43 19.67
C LEU A 664 -3.45 21.44 19.21
N ASP A 665 -3.83 22.54 18.57
CA ASP A 665 -2.87 23.57 18.10
C ASP A 665 -2.17 24.25 19.29
N GLU A 666 -2.91 24.56 20.37
CA GLU A 666 -2.30 25.13 21.60
C GLU A 666 -1.34 24.16 22.27
N LEU A 667 -1.74 22.87 22.38
CA LEU A 667 -0.89 21.82 22.93
C LEU A 667 0.42 21.69 22.14
N MET A 668 0.33 21.67 20.80
CA MET A 668 1.50 21.58 19.92
C MET A 668 2.40 22.81 20.05
N ILE A 669 1.84 24.02 20.05
CA ILE A 669 2.61 25.27 20.19
C ILE A 669 3.33 25.31 21.53
N TYR A 670 2.65 24.92 22.62
CA TYR A 670 3.26 24.89 23.96
C TYR A 670 4.40 23.87 24.03
N ALA A 671 4.27 22.73 23.36
CA ALA A 671 5.31 21.71 23.20
C ALA A 671 6.40 22.10 22.17
N LYS A 672 6.37 23.32 21.60
CA LYS A 672 7.27 23.82 20.56
C LYS A 672 7.27 22.94 19.29
N ILE A 673 6.11 22.43 18.95
CA ILE A 673 5.86 21.69 17.72
C ILE A 673 5.13 22.63 16.77
N TYR A 674 5.77 22.93 15.65
CA TYR A 674 5.23 23.87 14.68
C TYR A 674 4.86 23.14 13.40
N ARG A 675 3.93 23.68 12.65
CA ARG A 675 3.34 23.09 11.46
C ARG A 675 3.87 23.72 10.16
N GLU A 676 3.85 22.98 9.10
CA GLU A 676 4.13 23.47 7.75
C GLU A 676 2.88 24.20 7.20
N THR A 677 2.89 25.51 7.15
CA THR A 677 1.73 26.32 6.76
C THR A 677 1.40 26.26 5.27
N MET A 678 2.18 25.54 4.47
CA MET A 678 1.90 25.35 3.06
C MET A 678 0.59 24.56 2.81
N THR A 679 0.14 23.78 3.78
CA THR A 679 -1.13 23.05 3.68
C THR A 679 -2.33 24.01 3.61
N ASP A 680 -2.27 25.17 4.28
CA ASP A 680 -3.30 26.22 4.20
C ASP A 680 -3.45 26.78 2.77
N LYS A 681 -2.50 26.50 1.90
CA LYS A 681 -2.44 26.95 0.50
C LYS A 681 -2.74 25.82 -0.50
N GLY A 682 -3.27 24.68 -0.01
CA GLY A 682 -3.60 23.52 -0.84
C GLY A 682 -2.41 22.68 -1.29
N LEU A 683 -1.24 22.91 -0.70
CA LEU A 683 -0.05 22.09 -0.96
C LEU A 683 0.02 20.94 0.04
N GLN A 684 0.44 19.77 -0.44
CA GLN A 684 0.76 18.62 0.41
C GLN A 684 2.27 18.39 0.41
N PHE A 685 2.78 17.79 1.47
CA PHE A 685 4.22 17.54 1.61
C PHE A 685 4.56 16.28 2.39
N VAL A 686 5.77 15.80 2.18
CA VAL A 686 6.50 14.95 3.15
C VAL A 686 7.86 15.59 3.41
N ARG A 687 8.24 15.69 4.69
CA ARG A 687 9.52 16.24 5.14
C ARG A 687 10.46 15.12 5.54
N LYS A 688 11.70 15.20 5.06
CA LYS A 688 12.77 14.24 5.36
C LYS A 688 14.05 14.99 5.74
N THR A 689 14.92 14.38 6.56
CA THR A 689 16.24 14.91 6.91
C THR A 689 17.29 14.40 5.94
N SER A 690 18.11 15.29 5.42
CA SER A 690 19.29 14.98 4.60
C SER A 690 20.59 15.25 5.36
N ALA A 691 21.73 14.90 4.77
CA ALA A 691 23.03 15.20 5.34
C ALA A 691 23.35 16.70 5.45
N LYS A 692 22.69 17.54 4.63
CA LYS A 692 22.95 18.99 4.53
C LYS A 692 21.84 19.87 5.10
N GLY A 693 20.65 19.32 5.29
CA GLY A 693 19.46 20.03 5.71
C GLY A 693 18.23 19.12 5.63
N ASN A 694 17.22 19.54 4.89
CA ASN A 694 16.00 18.76 4.75
C ASN A 694 15.59 18.66 3.28
N TYR A 695 14.85 17.59 2.96
CA TYR A 695 14.10 17.47 1.73
C TYR A 695 12.63 17.62 2.03
N TYR A 696 11.94 18.33 1.15
CA TYR A 696 10.48 18.34 1.07
C TYR A 696 10.09 17.88 -0.33
N PHE A 697 9.32 16.81 -0.42
CA PHE A 697 8.55 16.56 -1.62
C PHE A 697 7.23 17.30 -1.44
N VAL A 698 6.92 18.20 -2.35
CA VAL A 698 5.73 19.07 -2.32
C VAL A 698 4.89 18.83 -3.57
N ASN A 699 3.59 18.65 -3.37
CA ASN A 699 2.62 18.47 -4.45
C ASN A 699 1.54 19.56 -4.37
N ASN A 700 1.20 20.15 -5.52
CA ASN A 700 0.04 21.03 -5.62
C ASN A 700 -1.22 20.20 -5.92
N LYS A 701 -1.95 19.81 -4.85
CA LYS A 701 -3.20 19.07 -4.94
C LYS A 701 -4.41 19.96 -5.29
N SER A 702 -4.28 21.29 -5.18
CA SER A 702 -5.39 22.21 -5.43
C SER A 702 -5.77 22.25 -6.92
N GLU A 703 -6.96 22.72 -7.21
CA GLU A 703 -7.44 22.95 -8.58
C GLU A 703 -6.90 24.24 -9.21
N GLN A 704 -6.02 24.94 -8.50
CA GLN A 704 -5.44 26.20 -8.96
C GLN A 704 -3.91 26.13 -8.96
N ALA A 705 -3.28 26.84 -9.89
CA ALA A 705 -1.83 27.02 -9.85
C ALA A 705 -1.42 27.82 -8.61
N PHE A 706 -0.32 27.44 -8.00
CA PHE A 706 0.24 28.12 -6.84
C PHE A 706 1.46 28.98 -7.26
N GLU A 707 1.48 30.23 -6.85
CA GLU A 707 2.65 31.11 -6.96
C GLU A 707 2.79 31.93 -5.68
N GLY A 708 3.93 31.80 -4.99
CA GLY A 708 4.17 32.56 -3.77
C GLY A 708 5.23 31.98 -2.85
N LEU A 709 5.46 32.66 -1.74
CA LEU A 709 6.34 32.23 -0.67
C LEU A 709 5.63 31.20 0.24
N VAL A 710 6.35 30.15 0.59
CA VAL A 710 5.95 29.17 1.60
C VAL A 710 6.97 29.19 2.74
N LYS A 711 6.47 29.36 3.95
CA LYS A 711 7.30 29.28 5.15
C LYS A 711 7.59 27.81 5.45
N LEU A 712 8.84 27.47 5.70
CA LEU A 712 9.28 26.15 6.10
C LEU A 712 9.54 26.16 7.62
N GLU A 713 9.19 25.07 8.27
CA GLU A 713 9.56 24.87 9.68
C GLU A 713 11.06 24.55 9.83
N ALA A 714 11.60 23.78 8.91
CA ALA A 714 13.02 23.51 8.88
C ALA A 714 13.84 24.74 8.47
N GLU A 715 15.00 24.95 9.10
CA GLU A 715 15.91 26.04 8.77
C GLU A 715 16.32 25.99 7.30
N ALA A 716 16.18 27.13 6.62
CA ALA A 716 16.51 27.29 5.20
C ALA A 716 17.21 28.65 4.97
N ASN A 717 18.52 28.70 5.18
CA ASN A 717 19.35 29.89 4.81
C ASN A 717 19.53 29.99 3.30
N SER A 718 19.42 28.88 2.61
CA SER A 718 19.25 28.77 1.16
C SER A 718 18.54 27.46 0.81
N ALA A 719 17.98 27.36 -0.40
CA ALA A 719 17.32 26.15 -0.86
C ALA A 719 17.54 25.93 -2.35
N ALA A 720 17.51 24.65 -2.78
CA ALA A 720 17.45 24.26 -4.18
C ALA A 720 16.10 23.67 -4.50
N LEU A 721 15.60 23.92 -5.70
CA LEU A 721 14.39 23.32 -6.25
C LEU A 721 14.74 22.34 -7.37
N TYR A 722 14.05 21.22 -7.35
CA TYR A 722 14.13 20.18 -8.37
C TYR A 722 12.72 19.88 -8.88
N ASN A 723 12.54 19.96 -10.19
CA ASN A 723 11.30 19.49 -10.82
C ASN A 723 11.52 18.08 -11.38
N PRO A 724 11.02 17.02 -10.76
CA PRO A 724 11.32 15.64 -11.17
C PRO A 724 10.68 15.24 -12.50
N MET A 725 9.68 15.98 -12.99
CA MET A 725 9.08 15.76 -14.30
C MET A 725 9.91 16.35 -15.43
N THR A 726 10.43 17.57 -15.26
CA THR A 726 11.11 18.34 -16.32
C THR A 726 12.63 18.35 -16.21
N GLU A 727 13.20 17.77 -15.14
CA GLU A 727 14.64 17.81 -14.80
C GLU A 727 15.21 19.21 -14.54
N VAL A 728 14.38 20.23 -14.46
CA VAL A 728 14.82 21.58 -14.12
C VAL A 728 15.24 21.61 -12.65
N LEU A 729 16.43 22.16 -12.40
CA LEU A 729 16.93 22.40 -11.05
C LEU A 729 17.62 23.77 -10.96
N GLY A 730 17.64 24.33 -9.77
CA GLY A 730 18.34 25.57 -9.47
C GLY A 730 18.14 26.04 -8.05
N MET A 731 18.87 27.10 -7.65
CA MET A 731 18.71 27.74 -6.36
C MET A 731 17.40 28.52 -6.31
N ALA A 732 16.59 28.24 -5.28
CA ALA A 732 15.33 28.93 -5.03
C ALA A 732 15.55 30.36 -4.54
N LYS A 733 14.55 31.22 -4.72
CA LYS A 733 14.45 32.46 -3.98
C LYS A 733 14.03 32.15 -2.55
N VAL A 734 14.88 32.53 -1.59
CA VAL A 734 14.64 32.34 -0.15
C VAL A 734 14.67 33.69 0.53
N LYS A 735 13.70 33.97 1.40
CA LYS A 735 13.62 35.17 2.23
C LYS A 735 13.02 34.83 3.59
N ASN A 736 13.77 35.07 4.69
CA ASN A 736 13.27 34.83 6.05
C ASN A 736 12.70 33.43 6.29
N ASN A 737 13.42 32.39 5.84
CA ASN A 737 12.98 30.99 5.92
C ASN A 737 11.73 30.66 5.07
N GLU A 738 11.39 31.51 4.11
CA GLU A 738 10.33 31.29 3.15
C GLU A 738 10.93 31.02 1.76
N VAL A 739 10.45 29.97 1.12
CA VAL A 739 10.89 29.56 -0.23
C VAL A 739 9.82 29.94 -1.25
N PHE A 740 10.20 30.58 -2.35
CA PHE A 740 9.29 30.92 -3.42
C PHE A 740 9.04 29.68 -4.28
N LEU A 741 7.76 29.33 -4.47
CA LEU A 741 7.32 28.23 -5.33
C LEU A 741 6.41 28.75 -6.45
N GLN A 742 6.51 28.10 -7.60
CA GLN A 742 5.60 28.30 -8.74
C GLN A 742 5.25 26.90 -9.25
N LEU A 743 4.01 26.44 -8.96
CA LEU A 743 3.55 25.08 -9.24
C LEU A 743 2.21 25.11 -9.95
N SER A 744 2.14 24.53 -11.13
CA SER A 744 0.89 24.28 -11.84
C SER A 744 0.01 23.27 -11.10
N VAL A 745 -1.26 23.12 -11.51
CA VAL A 745 -2.17 22.10 -10.99
C VAL A 745 -1.57 20.70 -11.20
N GLY A 746 -1.50 19.92 -10.13
CA GLY A 746 -0.94 18.56 -10.13
C GLY A 746 0.58 18.50 -10.30
N GLU A 747 1.29 19.64 -10.28
CA GLU A 747 2.74 19.67 -10.34
C GLU A 747 3.36 19.40 -8.98
N SER A 748 4.51 18.75 -8.98
CA SER A 748 5.28 18.44 -7.78
C SER A 748 6.71 18.90 -7.91
N CYS A 749 7.32 19.29 -6.79
CA CYS A 749 8.74 19.61 -6.73
C CYS A 749 9.40 19.02 -5.49
N ILE A 750 10.73 19.00 -5.53
CA ILE A 750 11.55 18.69 -4.35
C ILE A 750 12.27 19.96 -3.93
N ILE A 751 12.17 20.31 -2.66
CA ILE A 751 12.94 21.40 -2.04
C ILE A 751 14.07 20.75 -1.23
N GLU A 752 15.29 21.09 -1.50
CA GLU A 752 16.44 20.78 -0.63
C GLU A 752 16.84 22.04 0.12
N THR A 753 16.75 22.05 1.45
CA THR A 753 17.15 23.19 2.28
C THR A 753 18.59 23.03 2.75
N PHE A 754 19.27 24.16 2.94
CA PHE A 754 20.62 24.20 3.46
C PHE A 754 20.72 25.15 4.66
N LYS A 755 21.44 24.72 5.69
CA LYS A 755 21.78 25.55 6.87
C LYS A 755 22.79 26.64 6.56
N THR A 756 23.48 26.54 5.41
CA THR A 756 24.48 27.50 4.90
C THR A 756 23.96 28.17 3.65
N VAL A 757 24.55 29.30 3.28
CA VAL A 757 24.21 29.97 2.02
C VAL A 757 24.97 29.30 0.88
N GLU A 758 24.30 28.43 0.14
CA GLU A 758 24.88 27.77 -1.03
C GLU A 758 24.72 28.64 -2.28
N LYS A 759 25.71 28.56 -3.18
CA LYS A 759 25.70 29.28 -4.46
C LYS A 759 25.42 28.30 -5.61
N GLY A 760 24.69 28.77 -6.61
CA GLY A 760 24.35 27.96 -7.78
C GLY A 760 23.57 28.76 -8.84
N LYS A 761 23.22 28.11 -9.93
CA LYS A 761 22.34 28.70 -10.93
C LYS A 761 20.97 28.88 -10.33
N SER A 762 20.35 30.06 -10.49
CA SER A 762 19.00 30.33 -10.02
C SER A 762 17.97 29.43 -10.70
N TYR A 763 16.98 28.99 -9.95
CA TYR A 763 15.80 28.30 -10.52
C TYR A 763 15.05 29.26 -11.43
N PRO A 764 14.65 28.87 -12.64
CA PRO A 764 13.96 29.75 -13.58
C PRO A 764 12.48 29.87 -13.20
N TYR A 765 12.08 31.04 -12.71
CA TYR A 765 10.67 31.40 -12.53
C TYR A 765 10.21 32.26 -13.70
N TRP A 766 9.00 32.04 -14.14
CA TRP A 766 8.47 32.68 -15.34
C TRP A 766 7.15 33.40 -15.06
N LYS A 767 6.98 34.59 -15.59
CA LYS A 767 5.70 35.27 -15.61
C LYS A 767 5.31 35.62 -17.05
N ALA A 768 3.99 35.59 -17.33
CA ALA A 768 3.48 36.06 -18.60
C ALA A 768 3.79 37.56 -18.74
N SER A 769 4.33 37.95 -19.91
CA SER A 769 4.64 39.34 -20.22
C SER A 769 3.54 39.97 -21.09
N LYS A 770 2.76 39.13 -21.78
CA LYS A 770 1.59 39.49 -22.58
C LYS A 770 0.58 38.36 -22.59
N GLU A 771 -0.60 38.61 -23.15
CA GLU A 771 -1.63 37.60 -23.35
C GLU A 771 -1.18 36.49 -24.32
N ALA A 772 -1.87 35.34 -24.22
CA ALA A 772 -1.63 34.20 -25.07
C ALA A 772 -2.08 34.47 -26.51
N GLU A 773 -1.24 34.11 -27.48
CA GLU A 773 -1.57 34.14 -28.90
C GLU A 773 -1.91 32.74 -29.40
N GLU A 774 -3.11 32.55 -29.99
CA GLU A 774 -3.50 31.30 -30.64
C GLU A 774 -2.62 30.98 -31.83
N LEU A 775 -2.12 29.77 -31.95
CA LEU A 775 -1.42 29.29 -33.13
C LEU A 775 -2.41 28.96 -34.23
N LYS A 776 -2.46 29.83 -35.25
CA LYS A 776 -3.35 29.73 -36.40
C LYS A 776 -2.66 29.04 -37.58
N GLY A 777 -3.44 28.27 -38.36
CA GLY A 777 -2.97 27.58 -39.54
C GLY A 777 -3.73 26.27 -39.80
N THR A 778 -3.33 25.57 -40.86
CA THR A 778 -3.89 24.27 -41.16
C THR A 778 -3.11 23.18 -40.42
N TRP A 779 -3.80 22.50 -39.53
CA TRP A 779 -3.29 21.32 -38.84
C TRP A 779 -3.44 20.08 -39.73
N LYS A 780 -2.35 19.34 -39.90
CA LYS A 780 -2.37 18.00 -40.47
C LYS A 780 -2.30 16.96 -39.37
N ILE A 781 -3.31 16.11 -39.28
CA ILE A 781 -3.42 15.05 -38.28
C ILE A 781 -3.23 13.72 -38.98
N SER A 782 -2.19 12.99 -38.67
CA SER A 782 -1.86 11.68 -39.25
C SER A 782 -1.85 10.63 -38.15
N PHE A 783 -2.57 9.53 -38.34
CA PHE A 783 -2.61 8.42 -37.37
C PHE A 783 -1.42 7.51 -37.65
N ILE A 784 -0.52 7.37 -36.66
CA ILE A 784 0.82 6.80 -36.91
C ILE A 784 1.05 5.46 -36.24
N ASP A 785 0.24 5.11 -35.25
CA ASP A 785 0.36 3.85 -34.53
C ASP A 785 -0.90 3.58 -33.71
N GLY A 786 -1.36 2.33 -33.66
CA GLY A 786 -2.56 1.92 -32.92
C GLY A 786 -3.47 1.02 -33.78
N GLY A 787 -4.74 0.96 -33.43
CA GLY A 787 -5.70 0.08 -34.12
C GLY A 787 -7.17 0.38 -33.80
N PRO A 788 -8.11 -0.39 -34.42
CA PRO A 788 -7.88 -1.59 -35.23
C PRO A 788 -7.18 -1.34 -36.57
N THR A 789 -7.44 -0.21 -37.23
CA THR A 789 -6.78 0.26 -38.45
C THR A 789 -6.35 1.71 -38.27
N LEU A 790 -5.36 2.15 -39.02
CA LEU A 790 -4.98 3.57 -39.01
C LEU A 790 -5.96 4.38 -39.86
N PRO A 791 -6.71 5.34 -39.26
CA PRO A 791 -7.59 6.22 -40.00
C PRO A 791 -6.85 7.07 -41.03
N LYS A 792 -7.57 7.57 -42.04
CA LYS A 792 -7.01 8.52 -43.02
C LYS A 792 -6.61 9.83 -42.34
N ALA A 793 -5.60 10.49 -42.85
CA ALA A 793 -5.19 11.80 -42.34
C ALA A 793 -6.31 12.84 -42.49
N ILE A 794 -6.36 13.78 -41.52
CA ILE A 794 -7.31 14.89 -41.49
C ILE A 794 -6.51 16.18 -41.66
N GLU A 795 -7.05 17.13 -42.41
CA GLU A 795 -6.59 18.54 -42.45
C GLU A 795 -7.70 19.44 -41.90
N THR A 796 -7.39 20.29 -40.95
CA THR A 796 -8.36 21.18 -40.29
C THR A 796 -7.73 22.49 -39.83
N GLN A 797 -8.53 23.54 -39.75
CA GLN A 797 -8.18 24.81 -39.12
C GLN A 797 -8.68 24.93 -37.68
N THR A 798 -9.58 24.03 -37.28
CA THR A 798 -10.17 24.03 -35.93
C THR A 798 -9.88 22.71 -35.27
N LEU A 799 -9.25 22.77 -34.06
CA LEU A 799 -8.98 21.60 -33.24
C LEU A 799 -10.23 21.10 -32.54
N GLY A 800 -10.29 19.82 -32.25
CA GLY A 800 -11.38 19.16 -31.56
C GLY A 800 -11.17 17.64 -31.56
N SER A 801 -12.11 16.89 -31.00
CA SER A 801 -11.98 15.44 -30.98
C SER A 801 -11.98 14.85 -32.41
N TRP A 802 -10.96 14.02 -32.72
CA TRP A 802 -10.95 13.30 -33.99
C TRP A 802 -12.07 12.28 -34.12
N THR A 803 -12.68 11.85 -32.99
CA THR A 803 -13.85 10.93 -33.02
C THR A 803 -15.07 11.51 -33.75
N ASN A 804 -15.12 12.83 -33.95
CA ASN A 804 -16.17 13.50 -34.70
C ASN A 804 -16.05 13.29 -36.23
N ALA A 805 -14.92 12.73 -36.70
CA ALA A 805 -14.68 12.53 -38.13
C ALA A 805 -15.28 11.22 -38.68
N GLY A 806 -15.92 10.39 -37.86
CA GLY A 806 -16.64 9.16 -38.26
C GLY A 806 -16.13 7.88 -37.59
N ASN A 807 -16.74 6.74 -37.94
CA ASN A 807 -16.58 5.48 -37.24
C ASN A 807 -15.12 5.00 -37.11
N ALA A 808 -14.35 5.05 -38.19
CA ALA A 808 -12.93 4.63 -38.17
C ALA A 808 -12.09 5.42 -37.15
N TYR A 809 -12.49 6.65 -36.85
CA TYR A 809 -11.85 7.50 -35.86
C TYR A 809 -12.41 7.29 -34.45
N GLN A 810 -13.68 6.90 -34.37
CA GLN A 810 -14.33 6.52 -33.09
C GLN A 810 -13.75 5.24 -32.51
N ASP A 811 -13.44 4.27 -33.37
CA ASP A 811 -12.94 2.95 -33.01
C ASP A 811 -11.42 2.95 -32.74
N PHE A 812 -10.72 4.05 -33.11
CA PHE A 812 -9.27 4.11 -33.03
C PHE A 812 -8.76 4.39 -31.61
N SER A 813 -7.87 3.51 -31.14
CA SER A 813 -7.01 3.74 -29.97
C SER A 813 -5.56 3.66 -30.39
N GLY A 814 -4.78 4.70 -30.06
CA GLY A 814 -3.38 4.81 -30.49
C GLY A 814 -2.87 6.25 -30.47
N THR A 815 -1.91 6.53 -31.33
CA THR A 815 -1.21 7.82 -31.41
C THR A 815 -1.47 8.52 -32.74
N ALA A 816 -1.87 9.79 -32.66
CA ALA A 816 -1.99 10.69 -33.80
C ALA A 816 -0.90 11.78 -33.75
N LEU A 817 -0.30 12.08 -34.89
CA LEU A 817 0.68 13.15 -35.10
C LEU A 817 -0.01 14.39 -35.65
N TYR A 818 -0.05 15.45 -34.88
CA TYR A 818 -0.49 16.79 -35.24
C TYR A 818 0.70 17.61 -35.73
N GLN A 819 0.61 18.18 -36.90
CA GLN A 819 1.64 19.03 -37.47
C GLN A 819 1.07 20.39 -37.85
N LEU A 820 1.78 21.47 -37.47
CA LEU A 820 1.45 22.86 -37.82
C LEU A 820 2.72 23.61 -38.21
N ASN A 821 2.65 24.36 -39.30
CA ASN A 821 3.66 25.40 -39.62
C ASN A 821 3.13 26.74 -39.16
N PHE A 822 3.91 27.51 -38.42
CA PHE A 822 3.52 28.82 -37.95
C PHE A 822 4.66 29.84 -37.98
N VAL A 823 4.29 31.11 -38.06
CA VAL A 823 5.23 32.23 -38.04
C VAL A 823 5.56 32.58 -36.59
N LYS A 824 6.81 32.94 -36.34
CA LYS A 824 7.27 33.39 -35.03
C LYS A 824 6.41 34.59 -34.57
N PRO A 825 5.93 34.61 -33.31
CA PRO A 825 5.25 35.80 -32.74
C PRO A 825 6.14 37.03 -32.81
N LYS A 826 5.53 38.17 -33.09
CA LYS A 826 6.26 39.45 -33.21
C LYS A 826 6.77 39.98 -31.86
N THR A 827 6.31 39.45 -30.77
CA THR A 827 6.67 39.82 -29.42
C THR A 827 8.09 39.41 -29.09
N ASN A 828 8.91 40.34 -28.63
CA ASN A 828 10.25 40.03 -28.12
C ASN A 828 10.13 39.54 -26.67
N ALA A 829 10.29 38.24 -26.44
CA ALA A 829 10.19 37.59 -25.13
C ALA A 829 11.44 36.74 -24.88
N GLN A 830 11.73 36.42 -23.60
CA GLN A 830 12.83 35.52 -23.24
C GLN A 830 12.51 34.06 -23.59
N GLY A 831 11.21 33.73 -23.57
CA GLY A 831 10.68 32.43 -23.95
C GLY A 831 9.15 32.51 -24.08
N TYR A 832 8.56 31.37 -24.31
CA TYR A 832 7.10 31.20 -24.41
C TYR A 832 6.64 29.96 -23.66
N TRP A 833 5.46 30.06 -23.04
CA TRP A 833 4.69 28.89 -22.70
C TRP A 833 3.89 28.42 -23.91
N LEU A 834 4.20 27.25 -24.45
CA LEU A 834 3.36 26.55 -25.40
C LEU A 834 2.31 25.77 -24.58
N ASP A 835 1.05 26.19 -24.68
CA ASP A 835 -0.09 25.59 -24.01
C ASP A 835 -0.93 24.85 -25.06
N LEU A 836 -1.15 23.55 -24.83
CA LEU A 836 -1.92 22.70 -25.73
C LEU A 836 -3.43 22.72 -25.43
N GLY A 837 -3.85 23.49 -24.40
CA GLY A 837 -5.22 23.46 -23.90
C GLY A 837 -5.58 22.07 -23.31
N LYS A 838 -6.75 21.56 -23.65
CA LYS A 838 -7.19 20.24 -23.22
C LYS A 838 -6.75 19.16 -24.19
N VAL A 839 -6.08 18.14 -23.67
CA VAL A 839 -5.58 16.99 -24.42
C VAL A 839 -6.20 15.70 -23.88
N ALA A 840 -6.57 14.80 -24.75
CA ALA A 840 -7.02 13.46 -24.41
C ALA A 840 -6.09 12.43 -25.10
N GLU A 841 -5.04 11.87 -24.39
CA GLU A 841 -4.77 11.93 -22.95
C GLU A 841 -3.36 12.43 -22.61
N SER A 842 -2.33 12.00 -23.38
CA SER A 842 -0.93 12.45 -23.24
C SER A 842 -0.43 13.06 -24.55
N ALA A 843 0.58 13.93 -24.44
CA ALA A 843 1.13 14.61 -25.60
C ALA A 843 2.66 14.71 -25.56
N SER A 844 3.32 14.26 -26.63
CA SER A 844 4.76 14.44 -26.83
C SER A 844 5.01 15.55 -27.84
N VAL A 845 5.74 16.58 -27.41
CA VAL A 845 5.92 17.85 -28.15
C VAL A 845 7.31 17.96 -28.75
N THR A 846 7.36 18.24 -30.03
CA THR A 846 8.60 18.52 -30.78
C THR A 846 8.45 19.84 -31.54
N LEU A 847 9.42 20.72 -31.44
CA LEU A 847 9.46 21.98 -32.17
C LEU A 847 10.75 22.11 -32.97
N ASN A 848 10.63 22.37 -34.29
CA ASN A 848 11.77 22.50 -35.21
C ASN A 848 12.72 21.30 -35.18
N GLY A 849 12.18 20.08 -34.95
CA GLY A 849 12.94 18.84 -34.84
C GLY A 849 13.53 18.57 -33.45
N LYS A 850 13.41 19.50 -32.50
CA LYS A 850 13.88 19.30 -31.13
C LYS A 850 12.73 18.84 -30.24
N TYR A 851 12.89 17.68 -29.59
CA TYR A 851 12.00 17.22 -28.55
C TYR A 851 12.01 18.18 -27.36
N LEU A 852 10.83 18.53 -26.84
CA LEU A 852 10.68 19.42 -25.70
C LEU A 852 10.26 18.68 -24.43
N ALA A 853 9.14 17.96 -24.48
CA ALA A 853 8.60 17.21 -23.35
C ALA A 853 7.52 16.22 -23.79
N THR A 854 7.25 15.24 -22.96
CA THR A 854 6.00 14.47 -22.92
C THR A 854 5.16 14.94 -21.74
N LEU A 855 3.96 15.41 -22.03
CA LEU A 855 3.00 15.99 -21.08
C LEU A 855 1.94 14.94 -20.75
N LEU A 856 1.80 14.62 -19.47
CA LEU A 856 0.90 13.57 -18.97
C LEU A 856 -0.41 14.15 -18.42
N GLY A 857 -0.50 15.49 -18.27
CA GLY A 857 -1.61 16.18 -17.63
C GLY A 857 -1.45 16.34 -16.11
N PRO A 858 -2.42 16.99 -15.43
CA PRO A 858 -3.56 17.71 -16.02
C PRO A 858 -3.21 19.03 -16.72
N THR A 859 -1.98 19.54 -16.51
CA THR A 859 -1.47 20.76 -17.16
C THR A 859 -0.65 20.40 -18.40
N TYR A 860 -1.05 20.90 -19.58
CA TYR A 860 -0.41 20.57 -20.85
C TYR A 860 0.38 21.77 -21.40
N LYS A 861 1.35 22.24 -20.59
CA LYS A 861 2.22 23.39 -20.92
C LYS A 861 3.68 22.99 -20.97
N VAL A 862 4.42 23.51 -21.95
CA VAL A 862 5.86 23.34 -22.05
C VAL A 862 6.56 24.65 -22.35
N PHE A 863 7.74 24.86 -21.74
CA PHE A 863 8.56 26.04 -22.00
C PHE A 863 9.30 25.94 -23.34
N VAL A 864 9.17 26.98 -24.15
CA VAL A 864 9.88 27.14 -25.44
C VAL A 864 10.86 28.29 -25.30
N PRO A 865 12.17 28.04 -25.27
CA PRO A 865 13.16 29.15 -25.30
C PRO A 865 13.07 29.93 -26.60
N ASN A 866 13.17 31.24 -26.54
CA ASN A 866 13.11 32.12 -27.75
C ASN A 866 14.16 31.75 -28.81
N THR A 867 15.31 31.20 -28.36
CA THR A 867 16.39 30.73 -29.24
C THR A 867 16.00 29.54 -30.11
N LEU A 868 14.94 28.82 -29.79
CA LEU A 868 14.44 27.69 -30.58
C LEU A 868 13.51 28.15 -31.71
N LEU A 869 12.89 29.31 -31.57
CA LEU A 869 11.94 29.85 -32.56
C LEU A 869 12.67 30.49 -33.73
N LYS A 870 12.24 30.09 -34.92
CA LYS A 870 12.68 30.60 -36.24
C LYS A 870 11.58 31.50 -36.85
N ASN A 871 11.86 32.21 -37.92
CA ASN A 871 10.82 32.97 -38.64
C ASN A 871 9.65 32.06 -39.06
N GLN A 872 9.96 30.88 -39.56
CA GLN A 872 8.99 29.80 -39.84
C GLN A 872 9.30 28.61 -38.92
N ASN A 873 8.28 28.11 -38.21
CA ASN A 873 8.40 27.04 -37.24
C ASN A 873 7.58 25.84 -37.64
N LYS A 874 8.07 24.64 -37.35
CA LYS A 874 7.37 23.38 -37.52
C LYS A 874 7.09 22.77 -36.14
N LEU A 875 5.82 22.80 -35.71
CA LEU A 875 5.35 22.14 -34.49
C LEU A 875 4.85 20.75 -34.85
N ALA A 876 5.25 19.76 -34.08
CA ALA A 876 4.79 18.39 -34.17
C ALA A 876 4.39 17.90 -32.75
N ILE A 877 3.16 17.45 -32.60
CA ILE A 877 2.62 16.95 -31.33
C ILE A 877 2.08 15.56 -31.58
N LYS A 878 2.62 14.57 -30.90
CA LYS A 878 2.05 13.22 -30.87
C LYS A 878 1.08 13.14 -29.71
N VAL A 879 -0.18 12.89 -29.99
CA VAL A 879 -1.23 12.73 -28.98
C VAL A 879 -1.66 11.28 -28.92
N THR A 880 -1.68 10.72 -27.71
CA THR A 880 -2.03 9.32 -27.45
C THR A 880 -3.31 9.27 -26.62
N ASN A 881 -4.35 8.55 -27.09
CA ASN A 881 -5.59 8.34 -26.37
C ASN A 881 -5.58 7.01 -25.58
N SER A 882 -6.66 6.78 -24.81
CA SER A 882 -6.84 5.52 -24.05
C SER A 882 -7.23 4.35 -24.98
N MET A 883 -7.12 3.13 -24.45
CA MET A 883 -7.54 1.93 -25.16
C MET A 883 -9.06 1.73 -25.22
N ALA A 884 -9.86 2.56 -24.52
CA ALA A 884 -11.30 2.42 -24.37
C ALA A 884 -12.04 2.36 -25.73
N ASN A 885 -11.69 3.23 -26.69
CA ASN A 885 -12.39 3.30 -27.97
C ASN A 885 -12.27 1.99 -28.77
N ARG A 886 -11.10 1.37 -28.74
CA ARG A 886 -10.88 0.09 -29.42
C ARG A 886 -11.59 -1.07 -28.71
N VAL A 887 -11.70 -1.03 -27.37
CA VAL A 887 -12.47 -2.03 -26.61
C VAL A 887 -13.97 -1.89 -26.91
N ILE A 888 -14.48 -0.64 -27.00
CA ILE A 888 -15.86 -0.37 -27.43
C ILE A 888 -16.11 -0.98 -28.83
N ALA A 889 -15.18 -0.81 -29.77
CA ALA A 889 -15.28 -1.39 -31.11
C ALA A 889 -15.30 -2.92 -31.07
N LEU A 890 -14.40 -3.57 -30.31
CA LEU A 890 -14.39 -5.04 -30.16
C LEU A 890 -15.73 -5.59 -29.66
N GLU A 891 -16.35 -4.95 -28.67
CA GLU A 891 -17.65 -5.40 -28.16
C GLU A 891 -18.80 -5.17 -29.16
N LYS A 892 -18.76 -4.06 -29.93
CA LYS A 892 -19.72 -3.82 -31.01
C LYS A 892 -19.62 -4.87 -32.11
N GLU A 893 -18.41 -5.33 -32.41
CA GLU A 893 -18.14 -6.39 -33.39
C GLU A 893 -18.45 -7.80 -32.84
N GLY A 894 -18.74 -7.93 -31.55
CA GLY A 894 -18.97 -9.20 -30.87
C GLY A 894 -17.72 -10.03 -30.63
N THR A 895 -16.54 -9.41 -30.66
CA THR A 895 -15.28 -10.10 -30.38
C THR A 895 -15.18 -10.41 -28.89
N VAL A 896 -14.98 -11.68 -28.54
CA VAL A 896 -14.77 -12.13 -27.16
C VAL A 896 -13.31 -11.93 -26.79
N TRP A 897 -13.05 -10.94 -25.97
CA TRP A 897 -11.71 -10.64 -25.42
C TRP A 897 -11.54 -11.05 -23.95
N GLN A 898 -12.66 -11.28 -23.25
CA GLN A 898 -12.70 -11.74 -21.85
C GLN A 898 -12.58 -13.27 -21.82
N LYS A 899 -11.37 -13.77 -21.70
CA LYS A 899 -11.05 -15.21 -21.81
C LYS A 899 -10.28 -15.77 -20.61
N PHE A 900 -10.52 -15.20 -19.42
CA PHE A 900 -9.83 -15.60 -18.20
C PHE A 900 -10.66 -16.59 -17.40
N TYR A 901 -10.00 -17.50 -16.71
CA TYR A 901 -10.63 -18.34 -15.69
C TYR A 901 -10.93 -17.49 -14.44
N ASN A 902 -11.40 -18.02 -13.38
CA ASN A 902 -11.68 -17.41 -12.09
C ASN A 902 -12.51 -16.09 -12.19
N ILE A 903 -11.88 -14.91 -12.39
CA ILE A 903 -12.58 -13.65 -12.70
C ILE A 903 -12.28 -13.21 -14.13
N ASN A 904 -13.34 -13.02 -14.87
CA ASN A 904 -13.26 -12.58 -16.25
C ASN A 904 -13.57 -11.09 -16.37
N VAL A 905 -12.76 -10.26 -15.74
CA VAL A 905 -12.84 -8.80 -15.67
C VAL A 905 -14.09 -8.30 -14.91
N SER A 906 -13.92 -7.95 -13.64
CA SER A 906 -14.97 -7.31 -12.81
C SER A 906 -15.15 -5.85 -13.19
N ALA A 907 -16.39 -5.34 -13.20
CA ALA A 907 -16.60 -3.90 -13.30
C ALA A 907 -16.47 -3.24 -11.93
N ARG A 908 -15.86 -2.06 -11.89
CA ARG A 908 -15.83 -1.20 -10.70
C ARG A 908 -17.22 -0.61 -10.40
N LEU A 909 -17.93 -0.23 -11.44
CA LEU A 909 -19.25 0.39 -11.34
C LEU A 909 -20.34 -0.60 -11.80
N LYS A 910 -21.37 -0.78 -10.97
CA LYS A 910 -22.49 -1.69 -11.25
C LYS A 910 -23.14 -1.47 -12.61
N GLN A 911 -23.20 -0.22 -13.10
CA GLN A 911 -23.76 0.12 -14.41
C GLN A 911 -22.98 -0.47 -15.60
N ASN A 912 -21.72 -0.87 -15.37
CA ASN A 912 -20.84 -1.48 -16.37
C ASN A 912 -20.79 -3.01 -16.26
N LEU A 913 -21.71 -3.62 -15.47
CA LEU A 913 -21.89 -5.06 -15.41
C LEU A 913 -22.89 -5.53 -16.45
N GLY A 914 -22.48 -6.49 -17.27
CA GLY A 914 -23.37 -7.25 -18.15
C GLY A 914 -24.31 -8.19 -17.38
N LYS A 915 -25.26 -8.80 -18.07
CA LYS A 915 -26.18 -9.80 -17.49
C LYS A 915 -25.44 -11.07 -17.00
N ASP A 916 -24.27 -11.30 -17.54
CA ASP A 916 -23.35 -12.39 -17.18
C ASP A 916 -22.45 -12.06 -15.99
N GLY A 917 -22.57 -10.86 -15.42
CA GLY A 917 -21.76 -10.38 -14.28
C GLY A 917 -20.37 -9.87 -14.66
N TYR A 918 -20.02 -9.81 -15.95
CA TYR A 918 -18.74 -9.31 -16.43
C TYR A 918 -18.81 -7.83 -16.80
N PHE A 919 -17.65 -7.18 -16.81
CA PHE A 919 -17.51 -5.83 -17.32
C PHE A 919 -17.97 -5.75 -18.79
N THR A 920 -18.63 -4.65 -19.14
CA THR A 920 -19.00 -4.34 -20.52
C THR A 920 -18.96 -2.86 -20.80
N THR A 921 -18.58 -2.50 -22.01
CA THR A 921 -18.65 -1.13 -22.54
C THR A 921 -19.99 -0.85 -23.23
N LYS A 922 -20.93 -1.79 -23.18
CA LYS A 922 -22.26 -1.61 -23.77
C LYS A 922 -22.94 -0.37 -23.18
N GLY A 923 -23.29 0.57 -24.03
CA GLY A 923 -23.85 1.86 -23.61
C GLY A 923 -22.80 2.98 -23.48
N TRP A 924 -21.53 2.68 -23.64
CA TRP A 924 -20.51 3.72 -23.72
C TRP A 924 -20.53 4.40 -25.09
N SER A 925 -20.37 5.73 -25.08
CA SER A 925 -20.05 6.49 -26.28
C SER A 925 -18.53 6.54 -26.47
N PRO A 926 -18.05 6.66 -27.74
CA PRO A 926 -16.62 6.84 -27.99
C PRO A 926 -16.07 8.03 -27.18
N ARG A 927 -14.91 7.80 -26.55
CA ARG A 927 -14.25 8.82 -25.75
C ARG A 927 -13.62 9.87 -26.64
N ALA A 928 -13.79 11.16 -26.27
CA ALA A 928 -13.11 12.23 -26.96
C ALA A 928 -11.59 12.00 -26.98
N SER A 929 -10.96 12.27 -28.13
CA SER A 929 -9.55 11.94 -28.33
C SER A 929 -8.85 13.03 -29.17
N GLY A 930 -7.60 13.37 -28.79
CA GLY A 930 -6.80 14.35 -29.55
C GLY A 930 -6.59 15.68 -28.81
N LEU A 931 -6.21 16.71 -29.56
CA LEU A 931 -6.18 18.10 -29.09
C LEU A 931 -7.62 18.64 -29.13
N LEU A 932 -8.21 18.90 -27.97
CA LEU A 932 -9.62 19.23 -27.84
C LEU A 932 -9.87 20.74 -27.83
N GLU A 933 -8.82 21.54 -27.60
CA GLU A 933 -8.89 23.00 -27.50
C GLU A 933 -7.77 23.66 -28.32
N LYS A 934 -7.78 24.98 -28.34
CA LYS A 934 -6.78 25.79 -29.07
C LYS A 934 -5.39 25.63 -28.48
N VAL A 935 -4.40 25.57 -29.33
CA VAL A 935 -2.98 25.61 -28.96
C VAL A 935 -2.52 27.08 -29.01
N SER A 936 -1.82 27.54 -27.97
CA SER A 936 -1.40 28.94 -27.87
C SER A 936 0.07 29.08 -27.41
N LEU A 937 0.65 30.24 -27.69
CA LEU A 937 1.94 30.69 -27.17
C LEU A 937 1.72 31.91 -26.28
N THR A 938 2.17 31.83 -25.04
CA THR A 938 2.16 32.95 -24.08
C THR A 938 3.60 33.46 -23.94
N PRO A 939 3.89 34.71 -24.32
CA PRO A 939 5.23 35.30 -24.12
C PRO A 939 5.55 35.39 -22.63
N VAL A 940 6.76 35.00 -22.24
CA VAL A 940 7.18 35.00 -20.82
C VAL A 940 8.53 35.67 -20.64
N GLU A 941 8.71 36.24 -19.45
CA GLU A 941 9.97 36.78 -18.97
C GLU A 941 10.32 36.17 -17.60
N VAL A 942 11.62 36.19 -17.28
CA VAL A 942 12.07 35.72 -15.96
C VAL A 942 11.48 36.63 -14.88
N LEU A 943 10.83 36.02 -13.92
CA LEU A 943 10.38 36.70 -12.70
C LEU A 943 11.62 37.09 -11.89
N LYS A 944 11.96 38.39 -11.86
CA LYS A 944 13.11 38.92 -11.12
C LYS A 944 12.98 38.85 -9.64
#